data_7e01a65693838c25599ae3c4859c29ef
#
_entry.id   7e01a65693838c25599ae3c4859c29ef
#
_cell.length_a   1.000
_cell.length_b   1.000
_cell.length_c   1.000
_cell.angle_alpha   90.00
_cell.angle_beta   90.00
_cell.angle_gamma   90.00
#
_symmetry.space_group_name_H-M   'P 1'
#
loop_
_entity.id
_entity.type
_entity.pdbx_description
1 polymer ?
#
loop_
_entity_poly.entity_id
_entity_poly.type
_entity_poly.pdbx_seq_one_letter_code
_entity_poly.pdbx_strand_id
1 'polypeptide(L)'
;MMAMFLQKRVWVLLLLVLTSLAQANAQLSRLRADGTRIVNEAGQEVILKGVGLGGWLLQEGYMMNPEGGGTQGSFKKRLYDQGQSEAQVEAFYQAWRDNFITPADINWIAEQGFNCVRLPMHYDLFLTPAQRTVRHNVIRNPGNYQTYVNSLTTWYNNNELFVDPNLEGFRTLENTLNWCAARGMYVIVDLHAAPGGQGKDANIADLLVENDLWNRAIFQNITVRLWEKIVSRYINNNTVAFWDLINEPNAVPQNQMIHALKNRLVNSIRGLGDTHLIMIEGNGFGNNYDYLEPFTFTNRSNLVYNAHRYWIPPGDDNIRDGNPNQINRLINLVEFRTRHNVPVWVGETGEDSDEWLRQNVDKLNANGIGYAHWTYKRTSPGPNAALRRIVGPPYLTSGVSAMSGVLNNIKFANTVINNGPLAAVDPRRTPLSTVCSGAYTTVPATLQAEGFCAAQGIQVDVTTDTGGGQYVGWTEVGDWLGYRINVPAAGTYTIEYRVASQTGGGALRLERFGGSATYGTLSIPATGGWQTWQTLSHTVQLPAGQQELGLAVTGAGFNLNWIRVVGDTNNPTPTAPIGQTIWLRGFNGQYVSGENGTQAMQCTRPVADAWENFTVEDAGNGKVALRSMSKYVSSENGLQAITCSRLTISDWERFDWIVNADNTISLRGNNGLYVSSENGEQAMTCTRPTIQGWESFNWGVVGVARLAAAAHVPGEIQATEQELSVYPNPSVGQITLKVGKPSHVEIRSVADGSTVFSGEVKETTLVKNLPAGIYTVTLKEGNRTRVRRIVVAP
;
A
#
# COMPACT_ATOMS: atom_id res chain seq x y z
N MET A 1 11.90 -51.30 41.91
CA MET A 1 10.83 -50.69 41.12
C MET A 1 10.30 -49.37 41.74
N MET A 2 10.11 -49.25 43.06
CA MET A 2 9.58 -48.03 43.71
C MET A 2 10.55 -46.85 43.66
N ALA A 3 11.84 -47.03 43.70
CA ALA A 3 12.84 -45.95 43.61
C ALA A 3 12.95 -45.29 42.19
N MET A 4 12.74 -46.07 41.11
CA MET A 4 12.70 -45.56 39.75
C MET A 4 11.44 -44.72 39.42
N PHE A 5 10.33 -45.00 40.13
CA PHE A 5 9.11 -44.22 39.96
C PHE A 5 9.17 -42.86 40.68
N LEU A 6 9.88 -42.79 41.81
CA LEU A 6 10.12 -41.51 42.51
C LEU A 6 11.08 -40.59 41.72
N GLN A 7 12.16 -41.13 41.15
CA GLN A 7 13.07 -40.34 40.33
C GLN A 7 12.41 -39.75 39.07
N LYS A 8 11.55 -40.52 38.37
CA LYS A 8 10.81 -40.00 37.22
C LYS A 8 9.84 -38.88 37.59
N ARG A 9 9.17 -38.96 38.76
CA ARG A 9 8.26 -37.90 39.21
C ARG A 9 9.01 -36.61 39.63
N VAL A 10 10.21 -36.73 40.18
CA VAL A 10 11.05 -35.55 40.51
C VAL A 10 11.54 -34.87 39.25
N TRP A 11 11.94 -35.60 38.22
CA TRP A 11 12.35 -35.02 36.92
C TRP A 11 11.19 -34.36 36.16
N VAL A 12 9.98 -34.93 36.24
CA VAL A 12 8.78 -34.33 35.63
C VAL A 12 8.35 -33.06 36.40
N LEU A 13 8.46 -33.07 37.73
CA LEU A 13 8.21 -31.86 38.52
C LEU A 13 9.30 -30.80 38.33
N LEU A 14 10.58 -31.17 38.22
CA LEU A 14 11.66 -30.23 37.85
C LEU A 14 11.51 -29.67 36.42
N LEU A 15 11.09 -30.49 35.45
CA LEU A 15 10.77 -30.00 34.11
C LEU A 15 9.56 -29.07 34.12
N LEU A 16 8.51 -29.37 34.88
CA LEU A 16 7.34 -28.50 35.02
C LEU A 16 7.64 -27.21 35.80
N VAL A 17 8.53 -27.26 36.79
CA VAL A 17 9.03 -26.07 37.50
C VAL A 17 9.99 -25.25 36.61
N LEU A 18 10.83 -25.92 35.81
CA LEU A 18 11.70 -25.24 34.82
C LEU A 18 10.89 -24.65 33.63
N THR A 19 9.79 -25.28 33.22
CA THR A 19 8.89 -24.67 32.20
C THR A 19 8.00 -23.58 32.81
N SER A 20 7.66 -23.61 34.08
CA SER A 20 6.96 -22.52 34.75
C SER A 20 7.87 -21.36 35.16
N LEU A 21 9.17 -21.60 35.36
CA LEU A 21 10.19 -20.56 35.56
C LEU A 21 10.68 -19.94 34.22
N ALA A 22 10.49 -20.62 33.08
CA ALA A 22 10.79 -20.07 31.76
C ALA A 22 9.67 -19.14 31.24
N GLN A 23 8.56 -18.95 31.97
CA GLN A 23 7.66 -17.80 31.84
C GLN A 23 8.07 -16.64 32.77
N ALA A 24 9.33 -16.50 33.11
CA ALA A 24 9.87 -15.22 33.50
C ALA A 24 9.62 -14.29 32.30
N ASN A 25 8.75 -13.29 32.47
CA ASN A 25 8.47 -12.25 31.50
C ASN A 25 9.82 -11.81 30.87
N ALA A 26 10.10 -12.28 29.64
CA ALA A 26 11.27 -11.80 28.92
C ALA A 26 11.04 -10.30 28.78
N GLN A 27 11.80 -9.51 29.55
CA GLN A 27 11.72 -8.07 29.49
C GLN A 27 11.89 -7.66 28.03
N LEU A 28 10.98 -6.84 27.52
CA LEU A 28 11.06 -6.33 26.15
C LEU A 28 12.42 -5.67 25.93
N SER A 29 13.02 -5.95 24.79
CA SER A 29 14.32 -5.40 24.40
C SER A 29 14.17 -3.95 23.94
N ARG A 30 15.15 -3.10 24.22
CA ARG A 30 15.21 -1.77 23.64
C ARG A 30 15.32 -1.86 22.12
N LEU A 31 14.46 -1.15 21.41
CA LEU A 31 14.50 -1.09 19.95
C LEU A 31 15.42 0.02 19.46
N ARG A 32 16.07 -0.21 18.34
CA ARG A 32 16.93 0.77 17.65
C ARG A 32 16.78 0.67 16.14
N ALA A 33 17.14 1.74 15.46
CA ALA A 33 17.27 1.76 14.01
C ALA A 33 18.58 1.09 13.58
N ASP A 34 18.54 0.27 12.52
CA ASP A 34 19.67 -0.37 11.88
C ASP A 34 19.49 -0.29 10.35
N GLY A 35 19.95 0.81 9.77
CA GLY A 35 19.63 1.14 8.38
C GLY A 35 18.13 1.28 8.18
N THR A 36 17.57 0.49 7.28
CA THR A 36 16.13 0.49 6.95
C THR A 36 15.28 -0.34 7.91
N ARG A 37 15.87 -0.98 8.91
CA ARG A 37 15.21 -1.92 9.82
C ARG A 37 15.08 -1.36 11.24
N ILE A 38 14.10 -1.84 11.96
CA ILE A 38 13.98 -1.72 13.41
C ILE A 38 14.47 -3.05 13.99
N VAL A 39 15.42 -3.01 14.91
CA VAL A 39 16.01 -4.21 15.51
C VAL A 39 16.01 -4.14 17.03
N ASN A 40 16.02 -5.31 17.67
CA ASN A 40 16.21 -5.45 19.12
C ASN A 40 17.71 -5.33 19.50
N GLU A 41 18.03 -5.44 20.79
CA GLU A 41 19.41 -5.40 21.29
C GLU A 41 20.30 -6.50 20.71
N ALA A 42 19.72 -7.66 20.36
CA ALA A 42 20.43 -8.76 19.72
C ALA A 42 20.65 -8.54 18.19
N GLY A 43 20.18 -7.43 17.61
CA GLY A 43 20.28 -7.14 16.17
C GLY A 43 19.24 -7.88 15.34
N GLN A 44 18.27 -8.55 15.94
CA GLN A 44 17.19 -9.22 15.23
C GLN A 44 16.12 -8.20 14.84
N GLU A 45 15.61 -8.31 13.63
CA GLU A 45 14.54 -7.44 13.12
C GLU A 45 13.24 -7.64 13.89
N VAL A 46 12.59 -6.53 14.22
CA VAL A 46 11.29 -6.50 14.90
C VAL A 46 10.31 -5.72 14.04
N ILE A 47 9.35 -6.41 13.46
CA ILE A 47 8.25 -5.79 12.71
C ILE A 47 7.10 -5.55 13.66
N LEU A 48 6.81 -4.27 13.94
CA LEU A 48 5.75 -3.87 14.86
C LEU A 48 4.41 -3.84 14.11
N LYS A 49 3.51 -4.73 14.47
CA LYS A 49 2.16 -4.85 13.93
C LYS A 49 1.16 -4.59 15.06
N GLY A 50 0.48 -3.47 14.97
CA GLY A 50 -0.29 -2.95 16.08
C GLY A 50 -1.68 -2.45 15.75
N VAL A 51 -2.27 -1.85 16.77
CA VAL A 51 -3.60 -1.24 16.72
C VAL A 51 -3.55 0.12 17.39
N GLY A 52 -4.17 1.12 16.75
CA GLY A 52 -4.41 2.44 17.34
C GLY A 52 -5.55 2.39 18.35
N LEU A 53 -5.32 2.92 19.56
CA LEU A 53 -6.31 3.00 20.62
C LEU A 53 -7.15 4.30 20.51
N GLY A 54 -7.58 4.62 19.28
CA GLY A 54 -8.37 5.83 18.99
C GLY A 54 -9.68 5.89 19.76
N GLY A 55 -10.13 7.12 20.06
CA GLY A 55 -11.36 7.38 20.80
C GLY A 55 -11.22 7.26 22.32
N TRP A 56 -10.11 6.80 22.86
CA TRP A 56 -9.92 6.60 24.30
C TRP A 56 -9.51 7.88 25.05
N LEU A 57 -8.31 8.37 24.76
CA LEU A 57 -7.75 9.55 25.44
C LEU A 57 -8.00 10.85 24.67
N LEU A 58 -8.47 10.72 23.45
CA LEU A 58 -9.01 11.75 22.60
C LEU A 58 -10.21 11.20 21.84
N GLN A 59 -11.32 11.90 21.85
CA GLN A 59 -12.53 11.53 21.11
C GLN A 59 -12.56 12.25 19.77
N GLU A 60 -12.56 11.50 18.70
CA GLU A 60 -12.84 12.00 17.37
C GLU A 60 -14.31 11.74 17.02
N GLY A 61 -15.00 12.82 16.61
CA GLY A 61 -16.45 12.82 16.52
C GLY A 61 -17.02 11.75 15.61
N TYR A 62 -16.42 11.54 14.45
CA TYR A 62 -16.88 10.55 13.48
C TYR A 62 -16.80 9.10 13.99
N MET A 63 -15.91 8.81 14.95
CA MET A 63 -15.82 7.50 15.57
C MET A 63 -16.89 7.29 16.66
N MET A 64 -17.38 8.35 17.25
CA MET A 64 -18.29 8.33 18.40
C MET A 64 -19.72 8.74 18.04
N ASN A 65 -19.95 9.16 16.81
CA ASN A 65 -21.22 9.61 16.27
C ASN A 65 -21.46 9.06 14.85
N PRO A 66 -22.48 8.24 14.61
CA PRO A 66 -22.76 7.68 13.28
C PRO A 66 -23.14 8.74 12.23
N GLU A 67 -23.60 9.91 12.66
CA GLU A 67 -23.91 11.02 11.75
C GLU A 67 -22.70 11.86 11.39
N GLY A 68 -21.53 11.55 11.98
CA GLY A 68 -20.27 12.26 11.75
C GLY A 68 -20.16 13.58 12.50
N GLY A 69 -18.95 14.10 12.57
CA GLY A 69 -18.65 15.45 13.07
C GLY A 69 -18.57 15.61 14.57
N GLY A 70 -17.99 16.73 14.95
CA GLY A 70 -17.75 17.11 16.34
C GLY A 70 -16.37 16.70 16.86
N THR A 71 -15.93 17.38 17.90
CA THR A 71 -14.69 17.14 18.62
C THR A 71 -14.97 16.76 20.06
N GLN A 72 -13.96 16.28 20.78
CA GLN A 72 -14.09 16.08 22.22
C GLN A 72 -14.57 17.36 22.93
N GLY A 73 -14.06 18.54 22.52
CA GLY A 73 -14.52 19.82 23.04
C GLY A 73 -16.00 20.11 22.74
N SER A 74 -16.49 19.75 21.54
CA SER A 74 -17.90 19.94 21.19
C SER A 74 -18.83 19.06 22.03
N PHE A 75 -18.41 17.83 22.36
CA PHE A 75 -19.17 16.96 23.27
C PHE A 75 -19.18 17.53 24.70
N LYS A 76 -18.03 17.97 25.21
CA LYS A 76 -17.94 18.65 26.51
C LYS A 76 -18.86 19.88 26.55
N LYS A 77 -18.81 20.74 25.49
CA LYS A 77 -19.67 21.91 25.37
C LYS A 77 -21.14 21.55 25.49
N ARG A 78 -21.59 20.51 24.79
CA ARG A 78 -22.99 20.05 24.86
C ARG A 78 -23.40 19.68 26.27
N LEU A 79 -22.54 18.98 27.04
CA LEU A 79 -22.80 18.64 28.41
C LEU A 79 -22.92 19.89 29.31
N TYR A 80 -22.04 20.88 29.11
CA TYR A 80 -22.11 22.16 29.80
C TYR A 80 -23.37 22.94 29.44
N ASP A 81 -23.72 23.01 28.16
CA ASP A 81 -24.95 23.69 27.69
C ASP A 81 -26.22 23.05 28.24
N GLN A 82 -26.17 21.76 28.58
CA GLN A 82 -27.26 21.00 29.23
C GLN A 82 -27.20 21.06 30.77
N GLY A 83 -26.39 21.95 31.33
CA GLY A 83 -26.37 22.25 32.76
C GLY A 83 -25.41 21.38 33.60
N GLN A 84 -24.55 20.57 32.97
CA GLN A 84 -23.57 19.81 33.76
C GLN A 84 -22.47 20.72 34.30
N SER A 85 -22.12 20.52 35.56
CA SER A 85 -20.99 21.21 36.19
C SER A 85 -19.66 20.66 35.67
N GLU A 86 -18.56 21.41 35.86
CA GLU A 86 -17.20 20.97 35.57
C GLU A 86 -16.91 19.60 36.21
N ALA A 87 -17.24 19.44 37.50
CA ALA A 87 -17.00 18.19 38.22
C ALA A 87 -17.78 16.99 37.62
N GLN A 88 -19.00 17.22 37.12
CA GLN A 88 -19.79 16.15 36.48
C GLN A 88 -19.25 15.75 35.15
N VAL A 89 -18.77 16.72 34.33
CA VAL A 89 -18.12 16.44 33.04
C VAL A 89 -16.78 15.72 33.26
N GLU A 90 -15.96 16.16 34.20
CA GLU A 90 -14.72 15.48 34.56
C GLU A 90 -14.95 14.05 35.04
N ALA A 91 -15.97 13.83 35.93
CA ALA A 91 -16.35 12.49 36.38
C ALA A 91 -16.78 11.57 35.23
N PHE A 92 -17.56 12.10 34.27
CA PHE A 92 -17.92 11.34 33.06
C PHE A 92 -16.68 10.93 32.25
N TYR A 93 -15.77 11.86 32.00
CA TYR A 93 -14.56 11.57 31.21
C TYR A 93 -13.57 10.68 31.97
N GLN A 94 -13.55 10.75 33.32
CA GLN A 94 -12.81 9.77 34.12
C GLN A 94 -13.39 8.36 33.95
N ALA A 95 -14.72 8.22 34.08
CA ALA A 95 -15.38 6.93 33.87
C ALA A 95 -15.25 6.43 32.40
N TRP A 96 -15.21 7.35 31.41
CA TRP A 96 -14.90 7.02 30.03
C TRP A 96 -13.53 6.36 29.90
N ARG A 97 -12.48 6.99 30.43
CA ARG A 97 -11.11 6.47 30.38
C ARG A 97 -10.96 5.14 31.10
N ASP A 98 -11.63 4.98 32.24
CA ASP A 98 -11.57 3.76 33.04
C ASP A 98 -12.29 2.56 32.41
N ASN A 99 -13.21 2.81 31.46
CA ASN A 99 -14.02 1.76 30.81
C ASN A 99 -13.71 1.52 29.34
N PHE A 100 -13.10 2.48 28.62
CA PHE A 100 -12.91 2.36 27.18
C PHE A 100 -11.79 1.37 26.83
N ILE A 101 -10.62 1.51 27.45
CA ILE A 101 -9.51 0.54 27.38
C ILE A 101 -9.19 0.04 28.78
N THR A 102 -9.16 -1.27 28.91
CA THR A 102 -8.90 -2.00 30.14
C THR A 102 -7.86 -3.10 29.91
N PRO A 103 -7.34 -3.76 30.97
CA PRO A 103 -6.48 -4.94 30.77
C PRO A 103 -7.10 -6.02 29.89
N ALA A 104 -8.43 -6.17 29.89
CA ALA A 104 -9.13 -7.13 29.05
C ALA A 104 -9.00 -6.81 27.55
N ASP A 105 -9.04 -5.52 27.21
CA ASP A 105 -8.83 -5.04 25.83
C ASP A 105 -7.40 -5.36 25.34
N ILE A 106 -6.39 -5.03 26.15
CA ILE A 106 -4.98 -5.29 25.82
C ILE A 106 -4.70 -6.80 25.72
N ASN A 107 -5.26 -7.59 26.62
CA ASN A 107 -5.14 -9.05 26.56
C ASN A 107 -5.71 -9.60 25.26
N TRP A 108 -6.90 -9.15 24.88
CA TRP A 108 -7.54 -9.57 23.65
C TRP A 108 -6.73 -9.16 22.41
N ILE A 109 -6.20 -7.93 22.36
CA ILE A 109 -5.33 -7.47 21.26
C ILE A 109 -4.11 -8.37 21.11
N ALA A 110 -3.45 -8.72 22.23
CA ALA A 110 -2.30 -9.64 22.24
C ALA A 110 -2.68 -11.05 21.74
N GLU A 111 -3.84 -11.55 22.13
CA GLU A 111 -4.37 -12.87 21.71
C GLU A 111 -4.66 -12.92 20.21
N GLN A 112 -4.97 -11.76 19.58
CA GLN A 112 -5.10 -11.68 18.12
C GLN A 112 -3.74 -11.66 17.40
N GLY A 113 -2.62 -11.65 18.13
CA GLY A 113 -1.27 -11.72 17.55
C GLY A 113 -0.62 -10.35 17.31
N PHE A 114 -1.26 -9.26 17.67
CA PHE A 114 -0.63 -7.93 17.62
C PHE A 114 0.47 -7.81 18.68
N ASN A 115 1.57 -7.16 18.33
CA ASN A 115 2.73 -7.02 19.22
C ASN A 115 2.99 -5.58 19.67
N CYS A 116 2.13 -4.63 19.31
CA CYS A 116 2.19 -3.28 19.83
C CYS A 116 0.82 -2.59 19.81
N VAL A 117 0.74 -1.48 20.54
CA VAL A 117 -0.39 -0.53 20.44
C VAL A 117 0.16 0.88 20.23
N ARG A 118 -0.55 1.72 19.45
CA ARG A 118 -0.32 3.15 19.38
C ARG A 118 -1.32 3.85 20.28
N LEU A 119 -0.82 4.70 21.18
CA LEU A 119 -1.57 5.36 22.24
C LEU A 119 -1.76 6.85 21.94
N PRO A 120 -2.86 7.26 21.29
CA PRO A 120 -3.18 8.65 21.04
C PRO A 120 -3.53 9.40 22.32
N MET A 121 -2.73 10.41 22.68
CA MET A 121 -2.91 11.17 23.91
C MET A 121 -3.25 12.63 23.62
N HIS A 122 -4.12 13.19 24.42
CA HIS A 122 -4.38 14.62 24.47
C HIS A 122 -3.48 15.28 25.53
N TYR A 123 -2.82 16.38 25.21
CA TYR A 123 -1.91 17.08 26.12
C TYR A 123 -2.61 17.56 27.42
N ASP A 124 -3.93 17.86 27.39
CA ASP A 124 -4.64 18.35 28.57
C ASP A 124 -4.76 17.32 29.70
N LEU A 125 -4.56 16.04 29.42
CA LEU A 125 -4.49 14.98 30.42
C LEU A 125 -3.25 15.13 31.35
N PHE A 126 -2.25 15.89 30.92
CA PHE A 126 -1.09 16.23 31.72
C PHE A 126 -1.23 17.57 32.47
N LEU A 127 -2.41 18.20 32.40
CA LEU A 127 -2.77 19.35 33.22
C LEU A 127 -3.50 18.90 34.50
N THR A 128 -3.37 19.68 35.56
CA THR A 128 -4.20 19.48 36.75
C THR A 128 -5.66 19.74 36.43
N PRO A 129 -6.65 19.25 37.22
CA PRO A 129 -8.04 19.56 37.02
C PRO A 129 -8.33 21.07 36.97
N ALA A 130 -7.68 21.85 37.85
CA ALA A 130 -7.82 23.31 37.85
C ALA A 130 -7.27 23.97 36.57
N GLN A 131 -6.16 23.50 36.05
CA GLN A 131 -5.59 24.00 34.79
C GLN A 131 -6.50 23.61 33.61
N ARG A 132 -7.04 22.39 33.57
CA ARG A 132 -8.01 21.95 32.53
C ARG A 132 -9.28 22.81 32.54
N THR A 133 -9.76 23.22 33.70
CA THR A 133 -10.92 24.09 33.81
C THR A 133 -10.74 25.39 33.00
N VAL A 134 -9.54 25.95 32.99
CA VAL A 134 -9.27 27.18 32.19
C VAL A 134 -9.39 26.91 30.70
N ARG A 135 -8.95 25.76 30.21
CA ARG A 135 -9.19 25.31 28.82
C ARG A 135 -10.68 25.10 28.53
N HIS A 136 -11.39 24.44 29.45
CA HIS A 136 -12.83 24.20 29.34
C HIS A 136 -13.65 25.50 29.36
N ASN A 137 -13.16 26.58 29.99
CA ASN A 137 -13.77 27.90 29.92
C ASN A 137 -13.72 28.48 28.49
N VAL A 138 -12.69 28.11 27.69
CA VAL A 138 -12.65 28.49 26.26
C VAL A 138 -13.69 27.69 25.47
N ILE A 139 -13.85 26.40 25.77
CA ILE A 139 -14.88 25.57 25.13
C ILE A 139 -16.27 26.14 25.35
N ARG A 140 -16.56 26.63 26.57
CA ARG A 140 -17.82 27.30 26.88
C ARG A 140 -17.96 28.69 26.25
N ASN A 141 -16.87 29.46 26.19
CA ASN A 141 -16.82 30.79 25.61
C ASN A 141 -15.48 31.04 24.92
N PRO A 142 -15.42 30.96 23.59
CA PRO A 142 -14.18 31.20 22.81
C PRO A 142 -13.48 32.53 23.11
N GLY A 143 -14.21 33.54 23.59
CA GLY A 143 -13.61 34.82 24.02
C GLY A 143 -12.58 34.70 25.14
N ASN A 144 -12.58 33.58 25.88
CA ASN A 144 -11.61 33.32 26.95
C ASN A 144 -10.24 32.79 26.43
N TYR A 145 -10.05 32.67 25.11
CA TYR A 145 -8.86 32.09 24.55
C TYR A 145 -7.56 32.76 24.98
N GLN A 146 -7.53 34.11 24.96
CA GLN A 146 -6.34 34.88 25.40
C GLN A 146 -6.06 34.66 26.89
N THR A 147 -7.10 34.56 27.74
CA THR A 147 -6.94 34.23 29.16
C THR A 147 -6.29 32.88 29.36
N TYR A 148 -6.70 31.90 28.58
CA TYR A 148 -6.09 30.57 28.58
C TYR A 148 -4.62 30.62 28.17
N VAL A 149 -4.26 31.31 27.09
CA VAL A 149 -2.87 31.49 26.65
C VAL A 149 -2.02 32.17 27.72
N ASN A 150 -2.57 33.21 28.37
CA ASN A 150 -1.88 33.89 29.45
C ASN A 150 -1.66 32.98 30.67
N SER A 151 -2.66 32.20 31.03
CA SER A 151 -2.56 31.23 32.14
C SER A 151 -1.47 30.17 31.86
N LEU A 152 -1.48 29.58 30.66
CA LEU A 152 -0.43 28.64 30.23
C LEU A 152 0.97 29.27 30.29
N THR A 153 1.09 30.53 29.87
CA THR A 153 2.36 31.27 29.90
C THR A 153 2.84 31.47 31.34
N THR A 154 1.93 31.84 32.24
CA THR A 154 2.23 32.00 33.67
C THR A 154 2.68 30.68 34.28
N TRP A 155 1.93 29.61 34.11
CA TRP A 155 2.28 28.30 34.63
C TRP A 155 3.59 27.76 34.06
N TYR A 156 3.86 27.99 32.77
CA TYR A 156 5.12 27.62 32.16
C TYR A 156 6.30 28.35 32.79
N ASN A 157 6.20 29.68 32.97
CA ASN A 157 7.26 30.51 33.53
C ASN A 157 7.52 30.17 35.03
N ASN A 158 6.47 29.82 35.76
CA ASN A 158 6.55 29.44 37.17
C ASN A 158 6.96 27.97 37.38
N ASN A 159 7.16 27.19 36.32
CA ASN A 159 7.41 25.74 36.38
C ASN A 159 6.27 24.93 37.04
N GLU A 160 5.03 25.32 36.83
CA GLU A 160 3.84 24.68 37.40
C GLU A 160 3.22 23.61 36.48
N LEU A 161 3.68 23.50 35.24
CA LEU A 161 3.16 22.52 34.27
C LEU A 161 3.82 21.16 34.41
N PHE A 162 3.01 20.09 34.42
CA PHE A 162 3.43 18.69 34.35
C PHE A 162 4.28 18.24 35.56
N VAL A 163 4.07 18.84 36.74
CA VAL A 163 4.88 18.57 37.94
C VAL A 163 4.27 17.51 38.86
N ASP A 164 2.95 17.32 38.85
CA ASP A 164 2.29 16.28 39.65
C ASP A 164 2.51 14.91 38.98
N PRO A 165 3.12 13.96 39.69
CA PRO A 165 3.35 12.60 39.14
C PRO A 165 2.06 11.80 38.95
N ASN A 166 0.92 12.24 39.52
CA ASN A 166 -0.37 11.55 39.48
C ASN A 166 -1.31 12.13 38.42
N LEU A 167 -0.84 13.03 37.56
CA LEU A 167 -1.66 13.53 36.46
C LEU A 167 -2.21 12.40 35.62
N GLU A 168 -3.42 12.58 35.14
CA GLU A 168 -4.17 11.56 34.40
C GLU A 168 -3.42 10.99 33.19
N GLY A 169 -2.70 11.84 32.46
CA GLY A 169 -1.86 11.42 31.35
C GLY A 169 -0.73 10.47 31.78
N PHE A 170 -0.07 10.72 32.90
CA PHE A 170 0.93 9.79 33.42
C PHE A 170 0.30 8.49 33.92
N ARG A 171 -0.82 8.57 34.63
CA ARG A 171 -1.54 7.39 35.15
C ARG A 171 -1.96 6.45 34.01
N THR A 172 -2.56 6.99 32.95
CA THR A 172 -3.04 6.19 31.80
C THR A 172 -1.88 5.62 31.00
N LEU A 173 -0.82 6.40 30.77
CA LEU A 173 0.39 5.94 30.11
C LEU A 173 1.06 4.80 30.89
N GLU A 174 1.25 4.96 32.20
CA GLU A 174 1.87 3.94 33.05
C GLU A 174 1.06 2.65 33.08
N ASN A 175 -0.26 2.76 33.20
CA ASN A 175 -1.16 1.61 33.14
C ASN A 175 -1.02 0.87 31.80
N THR A 176 -1.03 1.59 30.69
CA THR A 176 -0.89 1.01 29.35
C THR A 176 0.45 0.32 29.17
N LEU A 177 1.55 0.95 29.61
CA LEU A 177 2.89 0.35 29.59
C LEU A 177 2.92 -0.96 30.40
N ASN A 178 2.34 -0.97 31.59
CA ASN A 178 2.33 -2.15 32.46
C ASN A 178 1.47 -3.27 31.87
N TRP A 179 0.28 -2.97 31.33
CA TRP A 179 -0.59 -3.97 30.70
C TRP A 179 0.04 -4.57 29.44
N CYS A 180 0.67 -3.73 28.61
CA CYS A 180 1.38 -4.19 27.40
C CYS A 180 2.62 -5.01 27.74
N ALA A 181 3.43 -4.56 28.72
CA ALA A 181 4.62 -5.30 29.19
C ALA A 181 4.26 -6.71 29.66
N ALA A 182 3.15 -6.85 30.41
CA ALA A 182 2.66 -8.15 30.89
C ALA A 182 2.29 -9.12 29.73
N ARG A 183 2.09 -8.61 28.52
CA ARG A 183 1.75 -9.38 27.31
C ARG A 183 2.89 -9.41 26.26
N GLY A 184 4.06 -8.86 26.59
CA GLY A 184 5.18 -8.78 25.65
C GLY A 184 4.91 -7.85 24.46
N MET A 185 4.08 -6.83 24.64
CA MET A 185 3.71 -5.86 23.62
C MET A 185 4.43 -4.53 23.84
N TYR A 186 4.79 -3.88 22.75
CA TYR A 186 5.34 -2.53 22.75
C TYR A 186 4.23 -1.45 22.75
N VAL A 187 4.58 -0.25 23.18
CA VAL A 187 3.71 0.94 23.11
C VAL A 187 4.37 2.04 22.30
N ILE A 188 3.66 2.57 21.34
CA ILE A 188 3.99 3.80 20.63
C ILE A 188 3.26 4.93 21.34
N VAL A 189 4.02 5.85 21.93
CA VAL A 189 3.47 6.96 22.73
C VAL A 189 3.28 8.15 21.81
N ASP A 190 2.04 8.47 21.48
CA ASP A 190 1.66 9.46 20.51
C ASP A 190 1.04 10.71 21.16
N LEU A 191 1.63 11.88 20.88
CA LEU A 191 1.01 13.15 21.20
C LEU A 191 0.02 13.53 20.09
N HIS A 192 -1.18 12.96 20.18
CA HIS A 192 -2.21 13.09 19.15
C HIS A 192 -2.84 14.47 19.09
N ALA A 193 -3.04 15.11 20.24
CA ALA A 193 -3.50 16.50 20.33
C ALA A 193 -2.47 17.34 21.09
N ALA A 194 -1.75 18.17 20.36
CA ALA A 194 -0.70 19.03 20.89
C ALA A 194 -1.25 20.38 21.41
N PRO A 195 -0.55 21.04 22.36
CA PRO A 195 -0.93 22.39 22.81
C PRO A 195 -1.00 23.35 21.62
N GLY A 196 -2.07 24.09 21.50
CA GLY A 196 -2.29 25.08 20.43
C GLY A 196 -2.85 24.51 19.12
N GLY A 197 -2.89 23.17 18.97
CA GLY A 197 -3.38 22.51 17.76
C GLY A 197 -2.37 22.52 16.61
N GLN A 198 -2.11 21.33 16.04
CA GLN A 198 -1.09 21.10 15.03
C GLN A 198 -1.57 21.19 13.59
N GLY A 199 -2.84 21.47 13.35
CA GLY A 199 -3.42 21.51 12.01
C GLY A 199 -4.74 22.27 11.93
N LYS A 200 -5.50 22.00 10.89
CA LYS A 200 -6.86 22.51 10.67
C LYS A 200 -7.94 21.50 11.00
N ASP A 201 -7.61 20.22 11.09
CA ASP A 201 -8.58 19.19 11.41
C ASP A 201 -8.89 19.20 12.91
N ALA A 202 -10.08 19.67 13.24
CA ALA A 202 -10.53 19.76 14.61
C ALA A 202 -10.78 18.40 15.26
N ASN A 203 -11.12 17.36 14.50
CA ASN A 203 -11.32 16.03 15.04
C ASN A 203 -10.03 15.45 15.63
N ILE A 204 -8.95 15.56 14.85
CA ILE A 204 -7.65 14.97 15.20
C ILE A 204 -7.02 15.65 16.42
N ALA A 205 -7.18 16.97 16.55
CA ALA A 205 -6.41 17.75 17.53
C ALA A 205 -7.26 18.40 18.63
N ASP A 206 -8.60 18.23 18.64
CA ASP A 206 -9.52 18.94 19.55
C ASP A 206 -9.21 20.43 19.65
N LEU A 207 -9.07 21.07 18.49
CA LEU A 207 -8.60 22.44 18.35
C LEU A 207 -9.48 23.46 19.09
N LEU A 208 -8.82 24.44 19.71
CA LEU A 208 -9.46 25.70 20.10
C LEU A 208 -9.26 26.79 19.03
N VAL A 209 -8.11 26.78 18.37
CA VAL A 209 -7.72 27.65 17.24
C VAL A 209 -6.84 26.82 16.29
N GLU A 210 -7.03 26.99 14.99
CA GLU A 210 -6.26 26.27 13.95
C GLU A 210 -4.79 26.67 13.95
N ASN A 211 -3.89 25.69 13.84
CA ASN A 211 -2.45 25.88 13.62
C ASN A 211 -1.72 26.77 14.64
N ASP A 212 -2.28 27.03 15.84
CA ASP A 212 -1.68 27.98 16.77
C ASP A 212 -0.39 27.44 17.44
N LEU A 213 -0.17 26.11 17.46
CA LEU A 213 1.11 25.52 17.82
C LEU A 213 2.28 26.12 17.02
N TRP A 214 2.11 26.28 15.72
CA TRP A 214 3.16 26.78 14.84
C TRP A 214 3.35 28.30 14.92
N ASN A 215 2.31 29.03 15.35
CA ASN A 215 2.29 30.48 15.38
C ASN A 215 2.73 31.06 16.72
N ARG A 216 2.73 30.26 17.82
CA ARG A 216 3.06 30.77 19.16
C ARG A 216 4.16 29.98 19.84
N ALA A 217 5.25 30.66 20.13
CA ALA A 217 6.39 30.05 20.83
C ALA A 217 6.00 29.39 22.17
N ILE A 218 4.98 29.91 22.88
CA ILE A 218 4.54 29.33 24.15
C ILE A 218 4.05 27.88 24.01
N PHE A 219 3.26 27.59 22.99
CA PHE A 219 2.77 26.22 22.75
C PHE A 219 3.91 25.28 22.38
N GLN A 220 4.85 25.76 21.54
CA GLN A 220 6.05 24.99 21.21
C GLN A 220 6.90 24.70 22.46
N ASN A 221 7.06 25.68 23.35
CA ASN A 221 7.81 25.54 24.59
C ASN A 221 7.14 24.54 25.56
N ILE A 222 5.80 24.60 25.65
CA ILE A 222 5.02 23.66 26.44
C ILE A 222 5.14 22.24 25.88
N THR A 223 5.06 22.08 24.56
CA THR A 223 5.24 20.77 23.88
C THR A 223 6.62 20.18 24.19
N VAL A 224 7.69 20.96 24.09
CA VAL A 224 9.04 20.51 24.45
C VAL A 224 9.10 20.08 25.93
N ARG A 225 8.59 20.89 26.84
CA ARG A 225 8.58 20.56 28.29
C ARG A 225 7.75 19.31 28.58
N LEU A 226 6.61 19.14 27.92
CA LEU A 226 5.81 17.92 28.07
C LEU A 226 6.61 16.67 27.71
N TRP A 227 7.26 16.68 26.55
CA TRP A 227 8.11 15.57 26.13
C TRP A 227 9.29 15.34 27.06
N GLU A 228 9.94 16.37 27.54
CA GLU A 228 11.00 16.25 28.56
C GLU A 228 10.50 15.54 29.81
N LYS A 229 9.29 15.83 30.28
CA LYS A 229 8.68 15.19 31.46
C LYS A 229 8.29 13.74 31.20
N ILE A 230 7.69 13.45 30.05
CA ILE A 230 7.33 12.08 29.65
C ILE A 230 8.61 11.23 29.53
N VAL A 231 9.56 11.69 28.73
CA VAL A 231 10.80 10.94 28.46
C VAL A 231 11.60 10.73 29.74
N SER A 232 11.80 11.76 30.57
CA SER A 232 12.55 11.63 31.83
C SER A 232 11.94 10.56 32.74
N ARG A 233 10.61 10.39 32.74
CA ARG A 233 9.91 9.40 33.56
C ARG A 233 10.09 7.97 33.05
N TYR A 234 10.11 7.79 31.74
CA TYR A 234 10.07 6.48 31.09
C TYR A 234 11.35 6.12 30.29
N ILE A 235 12.42 6.85 30.48
CA ILE A 235 13.68 6.71 29.72
C ILE A 235 14.26 5.28 29.79
N ASN A 236 14.03 4.55 30.87
CA ASN A 236 14.50 3.18 31.07
C ASN A 236 13.41 2.12 30.82
N ASN A 237 12.25 2.50 30.28
CA ASN A 237 11.16 1.58 30.04
C ASN A 237 11.18 1.03 28.61
N ASN A 238 11.68 -0.19 28.43
CA ASN A 238 11.80 -0.84 27.13
C ASN A 238 10.44 -1.22 26.48
N THR A 239 9.33 -1.10 27.21
CA THR A 239 7.99 -1.28 26.63
C THR A 239 7.65 -0.16 25.64
N VAL A 240 8.26 1.01 25.83
CA VAL A 240 8.16 2.09 24.84
C VAL A 240 8.95 1.71 23.59
N ALA A 241 8.29 1.64 22.44
CA ALA A 241 8.95 1.48 21.14
C ALA A 241 9.38 2.84 20.57
N PHE A 242 8.41 3.76 20.42
CA PHE A 242 8.60 5.06 19.79
C PHE A 242 8.05 6.18 20.65
N TRP A 243 8.70 7.35 20.57
CA TRP A 243 8.11 8.63 20.89
C TRP A 243 7.56 9.26 19.61
N ASP A 244 6.25 9.24 19.40
CA ASP A 244 5.56 9.88 18.28
C ASP A 244 5.25 11.32 18.67
N LEU A 245 6.07 12.23 18.16
CA LEU A 245 6.22 13.56 18.77
C LEU A 245 5.00 14.46 18.59
N ILE A 246 4.37 14.45 17.45
CA ILE A 246 3.17 15.25 17.11
C ILE A 246 2.48 14.55 15.95
N ASN A 247 1.26 14.10 16.19
CA ASN A 247 0.40 13.44 15.21
C ASN A 247 -0.05 14.43 14.12
N GLU A 248 0.03 14.01 12.88
CA GLU A 248 -0.61 14.61 11.70
C GLU A 248 -0.58 16.13 11.58
N PRO A 249 0.61 16.75 11.52
CA PRO A 249 0.65 18.14 11.07
C PRO A 249 -0.04 18.26 9.70
N ASN A 250 -1.01 19.16 9.59
CA ASN A 250 -1.73 19.36 8.34
C ASN A 250 -2.00 20.85 8.09
N ALA A 251 -2.01 21.21 6.81
CA ALA A 251 -2.18 22.59 6.38
C ALA A 251 -1.21 23.58 7.06
N VAL A 252 -0.05 23.14 7.49
CA VAL A 252 1.02 24.00 8.00
C VAL A 252 1.63 24.75 6.82
N PRO A 253 1.75 26.08 6.87
CA PRO A 253 2.15 26.88 5.70
C PRO A 253 3.53 26.51 5.13
N GLN A 254 4.46 26.10 6.00
CA GLN A 254 5.84 25.79 5.61
C GLN A 254 6.37 24.61 6.44
N ASN A 255 6.91 23.60 5.79
CA ASN A 255 7.50 22.43 6.47
C ASN A 255 8.69 22.79 7.36
N GLN A 256 9.37 23.92 7.07
CA GLN A 256 10.43 24.45 7.94
C GLN A 256 9.94 24.77 9.36
N MET A 257 8.67 25.15 9.54
CA MET A 257 8.09 25.37 10.87
C MET A 257 7.98 24.05 11.64
N ILE A 258 7.56 22.98 10.95
CA ILE A 258 7.51 21.62 11.52
C ILE A 258 8.92 21.17 11.87
N HIS A 259 9.86 21.31 10.94
CA HIS A 259 11.25 20.95 11.14
C HIS A 259 11.87 21.65 12.36
N ALA A 260 11.69 22.97 12.48
CA ALA A 260 12.27 23.73 13.58
C ALA A 260 11.83 23.20 14.96
N LEU A 261 10.54 22.90 15.13
CA LEU A 261 10.04 22.35 16.39
C LEU A 261 10.48 20.89 16.57
N LYS A 262 10.35 20.02 15.55
CA LYS A 262 10.72 18.61 15.66
C LYS A 262 12.22 18.44 15.89
N ASN A 263 13.08 19.20 15.23
CA ASN A 263 14.52 19.20 15.50
C ASN A 263 14.86 19.63 16.94
N ARG A 264 14.15 20.62 17.47
CA ARG A 264 14.26 21.05 18.85
C ARG A 264 13.82 19.94 19.82
N LEU A 265 12.71 19.27 19.55
CA LEU A 265 12.19 18.13 20.34
C LEU A 265 13.20 16.97 20.35
N VAL A 266 13.68 16.55 19.17
CA VAL A 266 14.69 15.49 19.05
C VAL A 266 15.93 15.85 19.85
N ASN A 267 16.46 17.06 19.73
CA ASN A 267 17.66 17.48 20.47
C ASN A 267 17.41 17.53 21.98
N SER A 268 16.25 17.99 22.44
CA SER A 268 15.89 18.00 23.85
C SER A 268 15.83 16.58 24.42
N ILE A 269 15.13 15.67 23.76
CA ILE A 269 15.01 14.26 24.16
C ILE A 269 16.39 13.58 24.20
N ARG A 270 17.21 13.77 23.17
CA ARG A 270 18.57 13.21 23.14
C ARG A 270 19.49 13.84 24.19
N GLY A 271 19.26 15.12 24.52
CA GLY A 271 19.96 15.82 25.62
C GLY A 271 19.69 15.20 27.01
N LEU A 272 18.57 14.52 27.20
CA LEU A 272 18.28 13.74 28.41
C LEU A 272 19.00 12.38 28.45
N GLY A 273 19.70 11.98 27.38
CA GLY A 273 20.33 10.68 27.24
C GLY A 273 19.39 9.56 26.74
N ASP A 274 18.20 9.90 26.31
CA ASP A 274 17.24 8.92 25.79
C ASP A 274 17.69 8.35 24.43
N THR A 275 17.51 7.04 24.25
CA THR A 275 17.89 6.31 23.04
C THR A 275 16.72 5.60 22.35
N HIS A 276 15.48 5.75 22.82
CA HIS A 276 14.31 5.20 22.13
C HIS A 276 14.22 5.71 20.69
N LEU A 277 13.52 4.98 19.87
CA LEU A 277 13.14 5.43 18.55
C LEU A 277 12.25 6.69 18.66
N ILE A 278 12.53 7.68 17.82
CA ILE A 278 11.70 8.89 17.70
C ILE A 278 11.04 8.87 16.34
N MET A 279 9.72 8.99 16.35
CA MET A 279 8.93 9.02 15.14
C MET A 279 8.75 10.45 14.64
N ILE A 280 9.00 10.63 13.37
CA ILE A 280 8.83 11.89 12.66
C ILE A 280 7.60 11.78 11.76
N GLU A 281 6.68 12.73 11.88
CA GLU A 281 5.57 12.90 10.96
C GLU A 281 5.72 14.19 10.17
N GLY A 282 5.40 14.12 8.89
CA GLY A 282 5.46 15.25 7.98
C GLY A 282 4.19 16.09 7.97
N ASN A 283 4.13 17.10 7.11
CA ASN A 283 2.91 17.84 6.80
C ASN A 283 1.93 16.96 6.01
N GLY A 284 0.73 17.46 5.76
CA GLY A 284 -0.25 16.74 4.96
C GLY A 284 -0.65 15.40 5.58
N PHE A 285 -1.07 15.44 6.85
CA PHE A 285 -1.48 14.25 7.60
C PHE A 285 -0.37 13.19 7.73
N GLY A 286 0.83 13.65 8.14
CA GLY A 286 1.98 12.77 8.39
C GLY A 286 2.74 12.30 7.15
N ASN A 287 2.45 12.79 5.93
CA ASN A 287 2.92 12.16 4.70
C ASN A 287 3.90 12.96 3.84
N ASN A 288 4.00 14.29 4.02
CA ASN A 288 4.91 15.13 3.25
C ASN A 288 6.17 15.48 4.04
N TYR A 289 7.32 15.04 3.55
CA TYR A 289 8.61 15.13 4.23
C TYR A 289 9.61 16.10 3.59
N ASP A 290 9.16 17.00 2.72
CA ASP A 290 10.04 18.06 2.20
C ASP A 290 10.61 18.89 3.36
N TYR A 291 11.91 19.10 3.40
CA TYR A 291 12.67 19.74 4.51
C TYR A 291 12.67 18.96 5.84
N LEU A 292 12.17 17.74 5.87
CA LEU A 292 12.12 16.87 7.04
C LEU A 292 12.94 15.59 6.86
N GLU A 293 13.72 15.52 5.79
CA GLU A 293 14.56 14.37 5.50
C GLU A 293 15.61 14.16 6.63
N PRO A 294 16.08 12.92 6.87
CA PRO A 294 16.95 12.63 8.01
C PRO A 294 18.20 13.50 8.11
N PHE A 295 18.77 13.88 6.97
CA PHE A 295 19.98 14.69 6.92
C PHE A 295 19.77 16.14 7.38
N THR A 296 18.54 16.61 7.50
CA THR A 296 18.21 17.96 7.97
C THR A 296 18.23 18.08 9.49
N PHE A 297 18.09 16.95 10.22
CA PHE A 297 18.10 16.93 11.68
C PHE A 297 19.53 16.98 12.23
N THR A 298 19.72 17.75 13.31
CA THR A 298 21.02 17.84 14.02
C THR A 298 21.41 16.51 14.64
N ASN A 299 20.45 15.82 15.30
CA ASN A 299 20.62 14.48 15.81
C ASN A 299 19.78 13.52 14.97
N ARG A 300 20.43 12.54 14.32
CA ARG A 300 19.82 11.61 13.37
C ARG A 300 19.65 10.20 13.93
N SER A 301 20.13 9.95 15.13
CA SER A 301 20.12 8.61 15.70
C SER A 301 18.70 8.18 16.04
N ASN A 302 18.38 6.94 15.66
CA ASN A 302 17.12 6.30 15.98
C ASN A 302 15.87 7.12 15.56
N LEU A 303 15.89 7.73 14.36
CA LEU A 303 14.71 8.31 13.74
C LEU A 303 13.95 7.25 12.95
N VAL A 304 12.62 7.27 13.01
CA VAL A 304 11.68 6.46 12.22
C VAL A 304 10.73 7.41 11.50
N TYR A 305 10.41 7.12 10.26
CA TYR A 305 9.51 7.94 9.46
C TYR A 305 8.14 7.30 9.36
N ASN A 306 7.11 8.07 9.71
CA ASN A 306 5.74 7.63 9.75
C ASN A 306 5.02 7.89 8.41
N ALA A 307 4.09 7.02 8.05
CA ALA A 307 3.12 7.29 6.98
C ALA A 307 1.71 6.98 7.49
N HIS A 308 0.74 7.84 7.17
CA HIS A 308 -0.66 7.55 7.37
C HIS A 308 -1.30 7.20 6.03
N ARG A 309 -1.82 5.99 5.91
CA ARG A 309 -2.27 5.41 4.63
C ARG A 309 -3.74 5.09 4.67
N TYR A 310 -4.54 5.94 4.05
CA TYR A 310 -5.98 5.79 3.94
C TYR A 310 -6.45 5.94 2.50
N TRP A 311 -7.44 5.13 2.10
CA TRP A 311 -8.18 5.23 0.83
C TRP A 311 -7.33 5.29 -0.45
N ILE A 312 -6.11 4.81 -0.40
CA ILE A 312 -5.28 4.74 -1.60
C ILE A 312 -5.76 3.54 -2.43
N PRO A 313 -6.21 3.76 -3.69
CA PRO A 313 -6.60 2.65 -4.55
C PRO A 313 -5.46 1.65 -4.68
N PRO A 314 -5.70 0.34 -4.58
CA PRO A 314 -4.63 -0.66 -4.62
C PRO A 314 -3.73 -0.61 -5.85
N GLY A 315 -4.25 -0.15 -7.00
CA GLY A 315 -3.48 0.06 -8.23
C GLY A 315 -2.52 1.25 -8.15
N ASP A 316 -2.86 2.27 -7.37
CA ASP A 316 -2.07 3.51 -7.26
C ASP A 316 -0.80 3.33 -6.43
N ASP A 317 -0.71 2.27 -5.64
CA ASP A 317 0.48 1.97 -4.84
C ASP A 317 1.76 1.75 -5.67
N ASN A 318 1.61 1.36 -6.92
CA ASN A 318 2.71 1.15 -7.86
C ASN A 318 2.98 2.38 -8.75
N ILE A 319 2.22 3.46 -8.56
CA ILE A 319 2.38 4.71 -9.29
C ILE A 319 3.06 5.71 -8.37
N ARG A 320 4.23 6.20 -8.75
CA ARG A 320 4.94 7.22 -7.95
C ARG A 320 4.13 8.48 -7.86
N ASP A 321 4.08 9.07 -6.66
CA ASP A 321 3.73 10.47 -6.53
C ASP A 321 4.82 11.35 -7.17
N GLY A 322 4.44 12.47 -7.76
CA GLY A 322 5.40 13.39 -8.36
C GLY A 322 6.39 14.00 -7.35
N ASN A 323 6.00 14.07 -6.07
CA ASN A 323 6.89 14.41 -4.97
C ASN A 323 7.47 13.14 -4.33
N PRO A 324 8.78 12.88 -4.44
CA PRO A 324 9.41 11.69 -3.86
C PRO A 324 9.40 11.67 -2.31
N ASN A 325 9.10 12.81 -1.67
CA ASN A 325 8.97 12.95 -0.23
C ASN A 325 7.50 12.89 0.25
N GLN A 326 6.56 12.67 -0.65
CA GLN A 326 5.16 12.34 -0.34
C GLN A 326 5.04 10.83 -0.24
N ILE A 327 4.96 10.26 0.97
CA ILE A 327 5.19 8.83 1.21
C ILE A 327 3.94 7.99 1.53
N ASN A 328 2.75 8.53 1.32
CA ASN A 328 1.52 7.77 1.53
C ASN A 328 1.31 6.62 0.52
N ARG A 329 1.90 6.68 -0.68
CA ARG A 329 1.93 5.57 -1.64
C ARG A 329 3.05 4.60 -1.30
N LEU A 330 2.81 3.30 -1.45
CA LEU A 330 3.77 2.27 -1.05
C LEU A 330 5.11 2.41 -1.78
N ILE A 331 5.08 2.65 -3.08
CA ILE A 331 6.32 2.81 -3.85
C ILE A 331 7.17 3.98 -3.34
N ASN A 332 6.55 5.13 -3.06
CA ASN A 332 7.25 6.29 -2.51
C ASN A 332 7.79 6.00 -1.10
N LEU A 333 7.00 5.30 -0.27
CA LEU A 333 7.40 4.90 1.08
C LEU A 333 8.64 3.99 1.07
N VAL A 334 8.65 2.97 0.21
CA VAL A 334 9.78 2.04 0.06
C VAL A 334 11.01 2.74 -0.52
N GLU A 335 10.81 3.62 -1.50
CA GLU A 335 11.90 4.40 -2.09
C GLU A 335 12.49 5.43 -1.12
N PHE A 336 11.66 6.10 -0.31
CA PHE A 336 12.10 7.00 0.75
C PHE A 336 12.94 6.25 1.78
N ARG A 337 12.45 5.11 2.29
CA ARG A 337 13.17 4.21 3.20
C ARG A 337 14.57 3.87 2.68
N THR A 338 14.64 3.45 1.41
CA THR A 338 15.89 3.02 0.79
C THR A 338 16.84 4.19 0.51
N ARG A 339 16.31 5.29 -0.04
CA ARG A 339 17.08 6.50 -0.40
C ARG A 339 17.75 7.14 0.81
N HIS A 340 17.05 7.16 1.95
CA HIS A 340 17.53 7.81 3.16
C HIS A 340 18.16 6.84 4.17
N ASN A 341 18.10 5.52 3.89
CA ASN A 341 18.59 4.46 4.77
C ASN A 341 18.06 4.60 6.20
N VAL A 342 16.72 4.73 6.34
CA VAL A 342 16.01 4.90 7.61
C VAL A 342 14.85 3.94 7.70
N PRO A 343 14.43 3.48 8.90
CA PRO A 343 13.20 2.71 9.04
C PRO A 343 11.98 3.59 8.74
N VAL A 344 10.97 2.95 8.17
CA VAL A 344 9.63 3.52 8.02
C VAL A 344 8.60 2.65 8.74
N TRP A 345 7.52 3.25 9.18
CA TRP A 345 6.41 2.58 9.83
C TRP A 345 5.09 3.25 9.41
N VAL A 346 4.01 2.49 9.32
CA VAL A 346 2.69 3.03 8.98
C VAL A 346 1.91 3.20 10.27
N GLY A 347 1.92 4.42 10.82
CA GLY A 347 1.34 4.74 12.13
C GLY A 347 -0.17 4.66 12.16
N GLU A 348 -0.80 4.92 11.04
CA GLU A 348 -2.23 4.74 10.88
C GLU A 348 -2.58 4.21 9.50
N THR A 349 -3.47 3.24 9.48
CA THR A 349 -4.10 2.72 8.27
C THR A 349 -5.39 1.99 8.62
N GLY A 350 -6.44 2.19 7.84
CA GLY A 350 -7.74 1.59 8.16
C GLY A 350 -8.88 2.24 7.40
N GLU A 351 -10.06 2.21 8.00
CA GLU A 351 -11.28 2.94 7.61
C GLU A 351 -11.80 2.65 6.20
N ASP A 352 -11.52 1.46 5.67
CA ASP A 352 -11.95 1.03 4.34
C ASP A 352 -12.57 -0.37 4.41
N SER A 353 -12.88 -0.94 3.26
CA SER A 353 -13.41 -2.29 3.10
C SER A 353 -12.42 -3.36 3.58
N ASP A 354 -12.93 -4.51 3.98
CA ASP A 354 -12.12 -5.65 4.41
C ASP A 354 -11.11 -6.06 3.32
N GLU A 355 -11.50 -5.98 2.05
CA GLU A 355 -10.62 -6.28 0.93
C GLU A 355 -9.47 -5.26 0.81
N TRP A 356 -9.76 -3.96 0.94
CA TRP A 356 -8.72 -2.94 0.95
C TRP A 356 -7.75 -3.13 2.13
N LEU A 357 -8.28 -3.38 3.34
CA LEU A 357 -7.50 -3.64 4.55
C LEU A 357 -6.55 -4.82 4.33
N ARG A 358 -7.08 -5.92 3.79
CA ARG A 358 -6.30 -7.13 3.49
C ARG A 358 -5.17 -6.83 2.51
N GLN A 359 -5.47 -6.21 1.38
CA GLN A 359 -4.46 -5.88 0.35
C GLN A 359 -3.39 -4.94 0.88
N ASN A 360 -3.77 -3.93 1.66
CA ASN A 360 -2.83 -3.00 2.25
C ASN A 360 -1.88 -3.70 3.23
N VAL A 361 -2.40 -4.51 4.16
CA VAL A 361 -1.60 -5.25 5.14
C VAL A 361 -0.69 -6.27 4.46
N ASP A 362 -1.18 -6.98 3.44
CA ASP A 362 -0.37 -7.93 2.67
C ASP A 362 0.81 -7.22 1.98
N LYS A 363 0.59 -6.04 1.39
CA LYS A 363 1.65 -5.24 0.76
C LYS A 363 2.67 -4.71 1.78
N LEU A 364 2.23 -4.26 2.94
CA LEU A 364 3.12 -3.82 4.02
C LEU A 364 3.97 -4.98 4.53
N ASN A 365 3.35 -6.13 4.79
CA ASN A 365 4.04 -7.35 5.20
C ASN A 365 5.07 -7.81 4.17
N ALA A 366 4.72 -7.78 2.88
CA ALA A 366 5.63 -8.13 1.77
C ALA A 366 6.88 -7.25 1.71
N ASN A 367 6.79 -6.02 2.21
CA ASN A 367 7.91 -5.09 2.25
C ASN A 367 8.59 -5.00 3.63
N GLY A 368 8.21 -5.86 4.59
CA GLY A 368 8.75 -5.82 5.95
C GLY A 368 8.44 -4.50 6.69
N ILE A 369 7.31 -3.87 6.39
CA ILE A 369 6.90 -2.60 6.99
C ILE A 369 5.84 -2.88 8.05
N GLY A 370 6.10 -2.44 9.28
CA GLY A 370 5.15 -2.52 10.38
C GLY A 370 4.06 -1.45 10.27
N TYR A 371 2.96 -1.65 11.00
CA TYR A 371 1.79 -0.78 10.92
C TYR A 371 0.99 -0.76 12.23
N ALA A 372 0.11 0.24 12.41
CA ALA A 372 -0.99 0.22 13.34
C ALA A 372 -2.33 0.38 12.61
N HIS A 373 -3.22 -0.59 12.83
CA HIS A 373 -4.58 -0.52 12.30
C HIS A 373 -5.39 0.55 13.05
N TRP A 374 -6.02 1.46 12.35
CA TRP A 374 -6.94 2.44 12.86
C TRP A 374 -8.37 2.03 12.56
N THR A 375 -9.15 1.62 13.55
CA THR A 375 -8.94 1.80 14.99
C THR A 375 -9.45 0.57 15.76
N TYR A 376 -9.17 0.52 17.06
CA TYR A 376 -9.58 -0.60 17.92
C TYR A 376 -11.10 -0.65 18.13
N LYS A 377 -11.69 0.44 18.66
CA LYS A 377 -13.13 0.56 18.96
C LYS A 377 -13.76 1.75 18.25
N ARG A 378 -14.95 1.54 17.69
CA ARG A 378 -15.73 2.60 17.03
C ARG A 378 -17.22 2.27 17.13
N THR A 379 -18.07 3.31 17.14
CA THR A 379 -19.52 3.14 17.06
C THR A 379 -19.95 2.61 15.68
N SER A 380 -21.06 1.86 15.65
CA SER A 380 -21.76 1.42 14.43
C SER A 380 -23.09 2.20 14.32
N PRO A 381 -23.65 2.51 13.15
CA PRO A 381 -23.74 1.69 11.94
C PRO A 381 -22.89 2.16 10.76
N GLY A 382 -22.75 1.29 9.74
CA GLY A 382 -22.07 1.54 8.47
C GLY A 382 -20.79 0.69 8.29
N PRO A 383 -20.14 0.72 7.15
CA PRO A 383 -18.85 0.09 6.96
C PRO A 383 -17.89 0.64 8.00
N ASN A 384 -17.50 -0.21 8.92
CA ASN A 384 -16.78 0.14 10.12
C ASN A 384 -15.61 -0.81 10.24
N ALA A 385 -14.43 -0.31 9.91
CA ALA A 385 -13.19 -1.08 9.91
C ALA A 385 -12.58 -1.29 11.31
N ALA A 386 -13.24 -0.87 12.39
CA ALA A 386 -12.75 -1.11 13.75
C ALA A 386 -12.76 -2.59 14.09
N LEU A 387 -11.80 -3.06 14.89
CA LEU A 387 -11.72 -4.46 15.31
C LEU A 387 -12.85 -4.86 16.26
N ARG A 388 -13.33 -3.92 17.07
CA ARG A 388 -14.50 -4.09 17.93
C ARG A 388 -15.50 -2.96 17.73
N ARG A 389 -16.76 -3.32 17.56
CA ARG A 389 -17.86 -2.35 17.38
C ARG A 389 -18.49 -2.02 18.71
N ILE A 390 -18.67 -0.75 19.00
CA ILE A 390 -19.55 -0.24 20.05
C ILE A 390 -20.97 -0.22 19.45
N VAL A 391 -21.86 -1.05 19.97
CA VAL A 391 -23.16 -1.33 19.34
C VAL A 391 -24.26 -0.48 19.95
N GLY A 392 -25.07 0.13 19.07
CA GLY A 392 -26.35 0.76 19.40
C GLY A 392 -26.25 2.14 20.06
N PRO A 393 -27.42 2.85 20.10
CA PRO A 393 -27.54 4.06 20.90
C PRO A 393 -27.49 3.71 22.40
N PRO A 394 -27.24 4.70 23.28
CA PRO A 394 -27.09 6.11 22.95
C PRO A 394 -25.73 6.48 22.43
N TYR A 395 -25.66 7.61 21.72
CA TYR A 395 -24.41 8.19 21.22
C TYR A 395 -24.07 9.48 21.96
N LEU A 396 -22.81 9.91 21.96
CA LEU A 396 -22.36 11.16 22.62
C LEU A 396 -23.12 12.40 22.17
N THR A 397 -23.64 12.40 20.94
CA THR A 397 -24.47 13.50 20.41
C THR A 397 -25.79 13.70 21.18
N SER A 398 -26.29 12.71 21.90
CA SER A 398 -27.49 12.84 22.73
C SER A 398 -27.25 13.59 24.08
N GLY A 399 -25.99 13.88 24.43
CA GLY A 399 -25.62 14.65 25.60
C GLY A 399 -25.91 13.93 26.93
N VAL A 400 -26.41 14.65 27.91
CA VAL A 400 -26.60 14.18 29.31
C VAL A 400 -27.42 12.91 29.38
N SER A 401 -28.49 12.79 28.62
CA SER A 401 -29.35 11.59 28.62
C SER A 401 -28.63 10.31 28.18
N ALA A 402 -27.54 10.46 27.44
CA ALA A 402 -26.75 9.34 26.93
C ALA A 402 -25.61 8.90 27.85
N MET A 403 -25.19 9.70 28.82
CA MET A 403 -23.96 9.49 29.57
C MET A 403 -23.81 8.08 30.15
N SER A 404 -24.82 7.60 30.85
CA SER A 404 -24.76 6.26 31.49
C SER A 404 -24.76 5.12 30.46
N GLY A 405 -25.58 5.24 29.40
CA GLY A 405 -25.66 4.24 28.34
C GLY A 405 -24.37 4.16 27.52
N VAL A 406 -23.79 5.30 27.18
CA VAL A 406 -22.49 5.37 26.46
C VAL A 406 -21.39 4.70 27.28
N LEU A 407 -21.29 5.04 28.61
CA LEU A 407 -20.32 4.41 29.52
C LEU A 407 -20.52 2.90 29.66
N ASN A 408 -21.73 2.40 29.47
CA ASN A 408 -22.01 0.97 29.47
C ASN A 408 -21.58 0.33 28.13
N ASN A 409 -21.91 0.97 26.99
CA ASN A 409 -21.68 0.41 25.66
C ASN A 409 -20.20 0.29 25.29
N ILE A 410 -19.32 1.16 25.81
CA ILE A 410 -17.88 1.13 25.53
C ILE A 410 -17.11 0.03 26.26
N LYS A 411 -17.71 -0.61 27.28
CA LYS A 411 -17.06 -1.67 28.06
C LYS A 411 -16.69 -2.85 27.15
N PHE A 412 -15.55 -3.48 27.42
CA PHE A 412 -15.08 -4.64 26.68
C PHE A 412 -16.15 -5.72 26.49
N ALA A 413 -16.86 -6.08 27.57
CA ALA A 413 -17.89 -7.11 27.55
C ALA A 413 -19.11 -6.77 26.69
N ASN A 414 -19.35 -5.50 26.40
CA ASN A 414 -20.52 -5.01 25.67
C ASN A 414 -20.21 -4.64 24.21
N THR A 415 -18.95 -4.66 23.83
CA THR A 415 -18.54 -4.46 22.42
C THR A 415 -18.51 -5.79 21.67
N VAL A 416 -18.73 -5.74 20.35
CA VAL A 416 -18.83 -6.93 19.50
C VAL A 416 -17.60 -7.00 18.58
N ILE A 417 -17.03 -8.19 18.42
CA ILE A 417 -15.92 -8.43 17.49
C ILE A 417 -16.41 -8.18 16.06
N ASN A 418 -15.60 -7.46 15.29
CA ASN A 418 -15.81 -7.24 13.86
C ASN A 418 -14.92 -8.20 13.08
N ASN A 419 -15.47 -9.36 12.70
CA ASN A 419 -14.69 -10.46 12.16
C ASN A 419 -14.06 -10.14 10.80
N GLY A 420 -14.72 -9.35 9.94
CA GLY A 420 -14.20 -8.99 8.63
C GLY A 420 -12.88 -8.22 8.71
N PRO A 421 -12.87 -7.02 9.32
CA PRO A 421 -11.62 -6.27 9.53
C PRO A 421 -10.57 -7.05 10.33
N LEU A 422 -10.99 -7.78 11.38
CA LEU A 422 -10.04 -8.58 12.18
C LEU A 422 -9.32 -9.61 11.32
N ALA A 423 -10.02 -10.35 10.49
CA ALA A 423 -9.41 -11.32 9.57
C ALA A 423 -8.53 -10.64 8.51
N ALA A 424 -8.96 -9.47 8.02
CA ALA A 424 -8.24 -8.72 7.00
C ALA A 424 -6.87 -8.21 7.50
N VAL A 425 -6.78 -7.80 8.78
CA VAL A 425 -5.54 -7.23 9.36
C VAL A 425 -4.81 -8.19 10.31
N ASP A 426 -5.13 -9.48 10.32
CA ASP A 426 -4.48 -10.48 11.19
C ASP A 426 -2.93 -10.38 11.03
N PRO A 427 -2.19 -10.06 12.10
CA PRO A 427 -0.74 -9.88 12.02
C PRO A 427 0.02 -11.17 11.65
N ARG A 428 -0.62 -12.34 11.81
CA ARG A 428 -0.05 -13.66 11.49
C ARG A 428 -0.17 -14.00 10.01
N ARG A 429 -0.87 -13.18 9.22
CA ARG A 429 -0.99 -13.39 7.77
C ARG A 429 0.39 -13.43 7.12
N THR A 430 0.59 -14.42 6.29
CA THR A 430 1.80 -14.52 5.47
C THR A 430 1.69 -13.58 4.27
N PRO A 431 2.73 -12.79 3.98
CA PRO A 431 2.72 -11.90 2.81
C PRO A 431 2.52 -12.67 1.51
N LEU A 432 1.69 -12.13 0.61
CA LEU A 432 1.42 -12.73 -0.71
C LEU A 432 2.69 -12.96 -1.54
N SER A 433 3.64 -12.03 -1.50
CA SER A 433 4.83 -12.04 -2.36
C SER A 433 5.97 -12.95 -1.89
N THR A 434 5.95 -13.45 -0.64
CA THR A 434 7.07 -14.20 -0.06
C THR A 434 6.84 -15.69 0.02
N VAL A 435 5.69 -16.22 -0.42
CA VAL A 435 5.25 -17.57 -0.08
C VAL A 435 5.44 -18.58 -1.20
N CYS A 436 5.53 -18.17 -2.46
CA CYS A 436 5.82 -19.08 -3.53
C CYS A 436 7.27 -19.57 -3.51
N SER A 437 7.50 -20.75 -2.95
CA SER A 437 8.79 -21.44 -2.98
C SER A 437 8.67 -22.75 -3.77
N GLY A 438 9.80 -23.30 -4.22
CA GLY A 438 9.84 -24.56 -4.96
C GLY A 438 10.27 -24.39 -6.42
N ALA A 439 10.22 -25.47 -7.18
CA ALA A 439 10.62 -25.49 -8.59
C ALA A 439 9.58 -24.82 -9.50
N TYR A 440 10.06 -24.31 -10.63
CA TYR A 440 9.17 -23.81 -11.70
C TYR A 440 8.76 -24.97 -12.61
N THR A 441 7.46 -25.09 -12.90
CA THR A 441 6.95 -26.06 -13.88
C THR A 441 7.03 -25.45 -15.28
N THR A 442 7.82 -26.06 -16.17
CA THR A 442 7.89 -25.61 -17.57
C THR A 442 6.59 -25.94 -18.29
N VAL A 443 5.97 -24.94 -18.89
CA VAL A 443 4.74 -25.10 -19.68
C VAL A 443 5.07 -25.26 -21.17
N PRO A 444 4.24 -26.01 -21.96
CA PRO A 444 2.92 -26.58 -21.64
C PRO A 444 2.94 -27.68 -20.57
N ALA A 445 2.01 -27.61 -19.62
CA ALA A 445 1.88 -28.59 -18.53
C ALA A 445 0.50 -28.53 -17.88
N THR A 446 0.16 -29.60 -17.14
CA THR A 446 -0.98 -29.61 -16.21
C THR A 446 -0.46 -29.36 -14.79
N LEU A 447 -1.05 -28.37 -14.13
CA LEU A 447 -0.81 -28.00 -12.74
C LEU A 447 -2.00 -28.54 -11.93
N GLN A 448 -1.78 -29.41 -10.96
CA GLN A 448 -2.82 -29.84 -10.04
C GLN A 448 -3.25 -28.66 -9.18
N ALA A 449 -4.54 -28.51 -8.90
CA ALA A 449 -5.01 -27.35 -8.16
C ALA A 449 -4.43 -27.27 -6.75
N GLU A 450 -4.26 -28.41 -6.10
CA GLU A 450 -3.60 -28.56 -4.79
C GLU A 450 -2.08 -28.37 -4.84
N GLY A 451 -1.48 -28.32 -6.02
CA GLY A 451 -0.05 -28.07 -6.25
C GLY A 451 0.34 -26.58 -6.19
N PHE A 452 -0.46 -25.77 -5.55
CA PHE A 452 -0.14 -24.35 -5.37
C PHE A 452 1.13 -24.13 -4.53
N CYS A 453 1.88 -23.10 -4.83
CA CYS A 453 3.01 -22.68 -4.00
C CYS A 453 2.55 -21.77 -2.84
N ALA A 454 1.38 -21.17 -2.97
CA ALA A 454 0.72 -20.37 -1.96
C ALA A 454 -0.79 -20.30 -2.22
N ALA A 455 -1.59 -20.23 -1.16
CA ALA A 455 -3.03 -20.12 -1.26
C ALA A 455 -3.63 -19.46 -0.02
N GLN A 456 -4.84 -18.94 -0.15
CA GLN A 456 -5.63 -18.42 0.96
C GLN A 456 -7.12 -18.66 0.75
N GLY A 457 -7.81 -18.93 1.87
CA GLY A 457 -9.27 -19.04 1.94
C GLY A 457 -9.86 -20.36 1.44
N ILE A 458 -9.08 -21.18 0.76
CA ILE A 458 -9.51 -22.43 0.13
C ILE A 458 -9.28 -23.65 1.05
N GLN A 459 -9.98 -24.74 0.75
CA GLN A 459 -9.73 -26.06 1.33
C GLN A 459 -9.44 -27.08 0.23
N VAL A 460 -8.79 -28.17 0.62
CA VAL A 460 -8.42 -29.26 -0.29
C VAL A 460 -9.15 -30.54 0.15
N ASP A 461 -9.74 -31.26 -0.79
CA ASP A 461 -10.42 -32.53 -0.53
C ASP A 461 -10.23 -33.50 -1.70
N VAL A 462 -10.63 -34.75 -1.52
CA VAL A 462 -10.47 -35.82 -2.51
C VAL A 462 -11.45 -35.66 -3.68
N THR A 463 -10.95 -35.73 -4.92
CA THR A 463 -11.78 -35.62 -6.12
C THR A 463 -12.31 -36.98 -6.56
N THR A 464 -13.51 -37.00 -7.13
CA THR A 464 -14.08 -38.15 -7.88
C THR A 464 -13.87 -38.02 -9.38
N ASP A 465 -13.14 -37.03 -9.85
CA ASP A 465 -12.85 -36.83 -11.27
C ASP A 465 -11.92 -37.92 -11.81
N THR A 466 -11.93 -38.09 -13.12
CA THR A 466 -11.09 -39.06 -13.81
C THR A 466 -9.61 -38.75 -13.56
N GLY A 467 -8.87 -39.72 -13.04
CA GLY A 467 -7.46 -39.56 -12.68
C GLY A 467 -7.20 -39.50 -11.18
N GLY A 468 -8.24 -39.29 -10.36
CA GLY A 468 -8.11 -39.24 -8.89
C GLY A 468 -7.37 -37.95 -8.42
N GLY A 469 -6.83 -38.01 -7.20
CA GLY A 469 -6.11 -36.88 -6.59
C GLY A 469 -6.99 -36.07 -5.68
N GLN A 470 -6.66 -34.75 -5.58
CA GLN A 470 -7.38 -33.79 -4.76
C GLN A 470 -7.88 -32.63 -5.61
N TYR A 471 -8.77 -31.85 -5.05
CA TYR A 471 -9.27 -30.61 -5.66
C TYR A 471 -9.24 -29.48 -4.63
N VAL A 472 -9.26 -28.25 -5.10
CA VAL A 472 -9.44 -27.05 -4.29
C VAL A 472 -10.91 -26.66 -4.34
N GLY A 473 -11.51 -26.41 -3.17
CA GLY A 473 -12.92 -26.01 -3.03
C GLY A 473 -13.13 -25.00 -1.92
N TRP A 474 -14.40 -24.81 -1.52
CA TRP A 474 -14.87 -23.81 -0.56
C TRP A 474 -14.47 -22.38 -0.95
N THR A 475 -14.46 -22.14 -2.27
CA THR A 475 -14.03 -20.86 -2.82
C THR A 475 -14.99 -19.73 -2.48
N GLU A 476 -14.46 -18.65 -1.91
CA GLU A 476 -15.16 -17.40 -1.62
C GLU A 476 -14.50 -16.24 -2.37
N VAL A 477 -15.24 -15.14 -2.56
CA VAL A 477 -14.67 -13.94 -3.21
C VAL A 477 -13.52 -13.39 -2.37
N GLY A 478 -12.36 -13.20 -3.00
CA GLY A 478 -11.13 -12.77 -2.33
C GLY A 478 -10.14 -13.90 -2.04
N ASP A 479 -10.53 -15.17 -2.22
CA ASP A 479 -9.60 -16.30 -2.15
C ASP A 479 -8.65 -16.29 -3.35
N TRP A 480 -7.49 -16.94 -3.19
CA TRP A 480 -6.51 -16.99 -4.26
C TRP A 480 -5.56 -18.21 -4.15
N LEU A 481 -4.95 -18.54 -5.30
CA LEU A 481 -3.96 -19.60 -5.48
C LEU A 481 -2.78 -19.06 -6.28
N GLY A 482 -1.56 -19.48 -5.95
CA GLY A 482 -0.33 -19.15 -6.68
C GLY A 482 0.37 -20.37 -7.24
N TYR A 483 0.93 -20.28 -8.44
CA TYR A 483 1.69 -21.34 -9.10
C TYR A 483 2.96 -20.77 -9.72
N ARG A 484 4.05 -21.55 -9.69
CA ARG A 484 5.32 -21.19 -10.33
C ARG A 484 5.45 -21.86 -11.68
N ILE A 485 5.51 -21.07 -12.74
CA ILE A 485 5.63 -21.56 -14.11
C ILE A 485 6.86 -20.97 -14.80
N ASN A 486 7.44 -21.75 -15.71
CA ASN A 486 8.45 -21.27 -16.65
C ASN A 486 7.88 -21.35 -18.07
N VAL A 487 7.68 -20.19 -18.69
CA VAL A 487 7.14 -20.06 -20.03
C VAL A 487 8.29 -20.01 -21.02
N PRO A 488 8.47 -21.01 -21.89
CA PRO A 488 9.66 -21.10 -22.77
C PRO A 488 9.75 -19.94 -23.76
N ALA A 489 8.60 -19.45 -24.25
CA ALA A 489 8.51 -18.35 -25.22
C ALA A 489 7.28 -17.48 -24.92
N ALA A 490 7.41 -16.18 -25.07
CA ALA A 490 6.25 -15.30 -25.00
C ALA A 490 5.29 -15.62 -26.15
N GLY A 491 3.98 -15.61 -25.85
CA GLY A 491 3.00 -15.92 -26.89
C GLY A 491 1.60 -16.15 -26.34
N THR A 492 0.71 -16.59 -27.26
CA THR A 492 -0.66 -16.96 -26.94
C THR A 492 -0.67 -18.37 -26.34
N TYR A 493 -1.30 -18.53 -25.20
CA TYR A 493 -1.50 -19.82 -24.52
C TYR A 493 -3.00 -20.00 -24.25
N THR A 494 -3.48 -21.23 -24.43
CA THR A 494 -4.81 -21.62 -23.95
C THR A 494 -4.66 -22.12 -22.52
N ILE A 495 -5.42 -21.54 -21.61
CA ILE A 495 -5.51 -22.00 -20.22
C ILE A 495 -6.83 -22.73 -20.07
N GLU A 496 -6.74 -23.99 -19.66
CA GLU A 496 -7.87 -24.84 -19.36
C GLU A 496 -8.01 -25.02 -17.86
N TYR A 497 -9.23 -25.01 -17.37
CA TYR A 497 -9.58 -25.17 -15.95
C TYR A 497 -10.59 -26.31 -15.81
N ARG A 498 -10.30 -27.28 -14.96
CA ARG A 498 -11.20 -28.35 -14.62
C ARG A 498 -12.01 -27.97 -13.39
N VAL A 499 -13.24 -27.62 -13.57
CA VAL A 499 -14.08 -27.01 -12.53
C VAL A 499 -15.37 -27.78 -12.30
N ALA A 500 -15.94 -27.66 -11.10
CA ALA A 500 -17.27 -28.12 -10.74
C ALA A 500 -18.00 -27.05 -9.91
N SER A 501 -19.27 -26.83 -10.18
CA SER A 501 -20.12 -25.90 -9.43
C SER A 501 -21.56 -26.38 -9.43
N GLN A 502 -22.19 -26.42 -8.26
CA GLN A 502 -23.58 -26.87 -8.17
C GLN A 502 -24.56 -25.84 -8.73
N THR A 503 -24.36 -24.59 -8.46
CA THR A 503 -25.30 -23.50 -8.75
C THR A 503 -24.84 -22.54 -9.83
N GLY A 504 -23.53 -22.54 -10.18
CA GLY A 504 -22.93 -21.54 -11.03
C GLY A 504 -22.70 -20.20 -10.30
N GLY A 505 -22.33 -19.18 -11.06
CA GLY A 505 -22.02 -17.84 -10.51
C GLY A 505 -20.56 -17.71 -10.03
N GLY A 506 -19.77 -18.76 -10.10
CA GLY A 506 -18.34 -18.70 -9.85
C GLY A 506 -17.61 -17.87 -10.91
N ALA A 507 -16.51 -17.26 -10.53
CA ALA A 507 -15.62 -16.57 -11.45
C ALA A 507 -14.20 -16.52 -10.90
N LEU A 508 -13.23 -16.54 -11.79
CA LEU A 508 -11.83 -16.38 -11.46
C LEU A 508 -11.13 -15.39 -12.39
N ARG A 509 -10.09 -14.78 -11.89
CA ARG A 509 -9.17 -13.94 -12.63
C ARG A 509 -7.79 -14.59 -12.64
N LEU A 510 -7.28 -14.84 -13.84
CA LEU A 510 -5.91 -15.23 -14.03
C LEU A 510 -5.04 -13.99 -14.08
N GLU A 511 -4.03 -13.95 -13.25
CA GLU A 511 -3.19 -12.78 -13.08
C GLU A 511 -1.73 -13.15 -12.84
N ARG A 512 -0.84 -12.16 -12.89
CA ARG A 512 0.45 -12.30 -12.25
C ARG A 512 0.22 -12.32 -10.75
N PHE A 513 0.80 -13.29 -10.06
CA PHE A 513 0.61 -13.46 -8.62
C PHE A 513 0.81 -12.13 -7.87
N GLY A 514 -0.15 -11.78 -7.02
CA GLY A 514 -0.20 -10.47 -6.36
C GLY A 514 -0.90 -9.36 -7.15
N GLY A 515 -1.55 -9.67 -8.29
CA GLY A 515 -2.48 -8.78 -8.98
C GLY A 515 -1.86 -7.67 -9.84
N SER A 516 -0.53 -7.67 -10.03
CA SER A 516 0.16 -6.60 -10.77
C SER A 516 -0.14 -6.58 -12.29
N ALA A 517 -0.66 -7.67 -12.84
CA ALA A 517 -1.13 -7.76 -14.23
C ALA A 517 -2.26 -8.80 -14.32
N THR A 518 -3.33 -8.50 -15.04
CA THR A 518 -4.41 -9.43 -15.34
C THR A 518 -4.18 -10.03 -16.72
N TYR A 519 -4.16 -11.37 -16.81
CA TYR A 519 -4.07 -12.08 -18.08
C TYR A 519 -5.44 -12.41 -18.68
N GLY A 520 -6.46 -12.63 -17.82
CA GLY A 520 -7.83 -12.90 -18.28
C GLY A 520 -8.77 -13.19 -17.12
N THR A 521 -10.06 -13.29 -17.45
CA THR A 521 -11.13 -13.66 -16.52
C THR A 521 -11.94 -14.80 -17.08
N LEU A 522 -12.48 -15.66 -16.21
CA LEU A 522 -13.31 -16.81 -16.57
C LEU A 522 -14.52 -16.87 -15.66
N SER A 523 -15.71 -16.94 -16.25
CA SER A 523 -16.96 -17.24 -15.53
C SER A 523 -17.19 -18.75 -15.47
N ILE A 524 -17.65 -19.24 -14.33
CA ILE A 524 -17.89 -20.66 -14.08
C ILE A 524 -19.39 -20.89 -14.00
N PRO A 525 -19.98 -21.61 -14.99
CA PRO A 525 -21.39 -21.93 -15.00
C PRO A 525 -21.73 -23.04 -14.00
N ALA A 526 -23.01 -23.29 -13.78
CA ALA A 526 -23.46 -24.50 -13.09
C ALA A 526 -23.09 -25.74 -13.88
N THR A 527 -22.43 -26.70 -13.23
CA THR A 527 -22.08 -28.02 -13.81
C THR A 527 -23.02 -29.12 -13.33
N GLY A 528 -23.92 -28.80 -12.39
CA GLY A 528 -24.91 -29.74 -11.86
C GLY A 528 -24.51 -30.45 -10.56
N GLY A 529 -23.33 -30.15 -10.00
CA GLY A 529 -22.88 -30.72 -8.74
C GLY A 529 -21.45 -30.35 -8.37
N TRP A 530 -21.12 -30.44 -7.09
CA TRP A 530 -19.79 -30.13 -6.55
C TRP A 530 -18.67 -31.06 -7.04
N GLN A 531 -19.00 -32.22 -7.63
CA GLN A 531 -18.10 -33.19 -8.21
C GLN A 531 -18.49 -33.55 -9.65
N THR A 532 -19.33 -32.72 -10.30
CA THR A 532 -19.65 -32.85 -11.72
C THR A 532 -18.72 -31.94 -12.51
N TRP A 533 -17.67 -32.52 -13.06
CA TRP A 533 -16.54 -31.80 -13.60
C TRP A 533 -16.71 -31.41 -15.07
N GLN A 534 -16.36 -30.17 -15.39
CA GLN A 534 -16.34 -29.61 -16.73
C GLN A 534 -15.01 -28.90 -16.97
N THR A 535 -14.50 -28.95 -18.20
CA THR A 535 -13.32 -28.18 -18.60
C THR A 535 -13.76 -26.91 -19.30
N LEU A 536 -13.31 -25.76 -18.80
CA LEU A 536 -13.50 -24.44 -19.38
C LEU A 536 -12.14 -23.91 -19.84
N SER A 537 -12.11 -23.01 -20.83
CA SER A 537 -10.86 -22.46 -21.30
C SER A 537 -11.00 -21.03 -21.81
N HIS A 538 -9.89 -20.31 -21.79
CA HIS A 538 -9.71 -19.03 -22.49
C HIS A 538 -8.27 -18.90 -22.99
N THR A 539 -8.04 -17.99 -23.93
CA THR A 539 -6.69 -17.69 -24.43
C THR A 539 -6.13 -16.44 -23.75
N VAL A 540 -4.84 -16.47 -23.43
CA VAL A 540 -4.13 -15.37 -22.76
C VAL A 540 -2.77 -15.14 -23.39
N GLN A 541 -2.20 -13.95 -23.21
CA GLN A 541 -0.82 -13.65 -23.56
C GLN A 541 0.07 -13.86 -22.32
N LEU A 542 1.05 -14.76 -22.41
CA LEU A 542 2.02 -14.97 -21.34
C LEU A 542 3.40 -14.50 -21.79
N PRO A 543 4.12 -13.72 -20.97
CA PRO A 543 5.51 -13.36 -21.25
C PRO A 543 6.43 -14.57 -21.06
N ALA A 544 7.59 -14.59 -21.73
CA ALA A 544 8.59 -15.63 -21.55
C ALA A 544 9.28 -15.54 -20.18
N GLY A 545 9.79 -16.69 -19.71
CA GLY A 545 10.61 -16.83 -18.51
C GLY A 545 9.86 -17.33 -17.29
N GLN A 546 10.55 -17.30 -16.17
CA GLN A 546 10.02 -17.72 -14.87
C GLN A 546 9.08 -16.65 -14.32
N GLN A 547 7.89 -17.09 -13.90
CA GLN A 547 6.87 -16.19 -13.35
C GLN A 547 5.97 -16.93 -12.35
N GLU A 548 5.34 -16.16 -11.49
CA GLU A 548 4.34 -16.64 -10.55
C GLU A 548 2.96 -16.26 -11.08
N LEU A 549 2.15 -17.29 -11.34
CA LEU A 549 0.79 -17.16 -11.86
C LEU A 549 -0.19 -17.19 -10.70
N GLY A 550 -1.10 -16.23 -10.66
CA GLY A 550 -2.16 -16.12 -9.65
C GLY A 550 -3.53 -16.47 -10.21
N LEU A 551 -4.33 -17.16 -9.41
CA LEU A 551 -5.77 -17.31 -9.61
C LEU A 551 -6.49 -16.61 -8.48
N ALA A 552 -7.15 -15.49 -8.73
CA ALA A 552 -7.98 -14.80 -7.77
C ALA A 552 -9.45 -15.17 -7.98
N VAL A 553 -10.13 -15.56 -6.92
CA VAL A 553 -11.56 -15.87 -6.93
C VAL A 553 -12.34 -14.55 -6.92
N THR A 554 -13.08 -14.27 -7.98
CA THR A 554 -13.91 -13.07 -8.15
C THR A 554 -15.41 -13.36 -8.08
N GLY A 555 -15.79 -14.64 -8.12
CA GLY A 555 -17.15 -15.14 -7.87
C GLY A 555 -17.05 -16.49 -7.15
N ALA A 556 -17.77 -16.64 -6.05
CA ALA A 556 -17.71 -17.79 -5.14
C ALA A 556 -18.39 -19.05 -5.68
N GLY A 557 -18.18 -20.17 -5.01
CA GLY A 557 -19.02 -21.38 -5.15
C GLY A 557 -18.62 -22.30 -6.30
N PHE A 558 -17.33 -22.59 -6.46
CA PHE A 558 -16.85 -23.59 -7.39
C PHE A 558 -15.69 -24.40 -6.80
N ASN A 559 -15.45 -25.56 -7.37
CA ASN A 559 -14.29 -26.42 -7.11
C ASN A 559 -13.37 -26.40 -8.33
N LEU A 560 -12.06 -26.51 -8.12
CA LEU A 560 -11.02 -26.55 -9.14
C LEU A 560 -10.15 -27.79 -8.94
N ASN A 561 -10.04 -28.65 -9.97
CA ASN A 561 -9.25 -29.87 -9.91
C ASN A 561 -7.83 -29.67 -10.46
N TRP A 562 -7.75 -29.06 -11.64
CA TRP A 562 -6.45 -28.74 -12.25
C TRP A 562 -6.56 -27.54 -13.22
N ILE A 563 -5.40 -27.00 -13.55
CA ILE A 563 -5.18 -25.98 -14.58
C ILE A 563 -4.22 -26.58 -15.59
N ARG A 564 -4.53 -26.48 -16.87
CA ARG A 564 -3.62 -26.90 -17.93
C ARG A 564 -3.25 -25.71 -18.81
N VAL A 565 -1.97 -25.43 -18.92
CA VAL A 565 -1.42 -24.46 -19.83
C VAL A 565 -1.04 -25.18 -21.11
N VAL A 566 -1.71 -24.84 -22.22
CA VAL A 566 -1.51 -25.45 -23.54
C VAL A 566 -0.94 -24.39 -24.47
N GLY A 567 0.16 -24.70 -25.15
CA GLY A 567 0.66 -23.84 -26.21
C GLY A 567 -0.32 -23.80 -27.38
N ASP A 568 -0.45 -22.66 -28.06
CA ASP A 568 -1.27 -22.58 -29.27
C ASP A 568 -0.57 -23.32 -30.41
N THR A 569 -1.08 -24.50 -30.71
CA THR A 569 -0.55 -25.34 -31.79
C THR A 569 -0.86 -24.77 -33.19
N ASN A 570 -1.75 -23.77 -33.27
CA ASN A 570 -2.12 -23.13 -34.53
C ASN A 570 -1.36 -21.84 -34.84
N ASN A 571 -0.61 -21.32 -33.85
CA ASN A 571 0.31 -20.21 -34.04
C ASN A 571 1.70 -20.65 -33.58
N PRO A 572 2.51 -21.26 -34.42
CA PRO A 572 3.88 -21.58 -34.04
C PRO A 572 4.54 -20.30 -33.60
N THR A 573 5.13 -20.30 -32.42
CA THR A 573 6.02 -19.24 -31.94
C THR A 573 6.87 -18.80 -33.13
N PRO A 574 6.99 -17.51 -33.46
CA PRO A 574 7.83 -17.09 -34.55
C PRO A 574 9.27 -17.55 -34.23
N THR A 575 9.62 -18.73 -34.70
CA THR A 575 11.00 -19.16 -34.69
C THR A 575 11.77 -18.23 -35.64
N ALA A 576 13.01 -17.98 -35.34
CA ALA A 576 13.86 -17.20 -36.22
C ALA A 576 13.68 -17.69 -37.67
N PRO A 577 13.42 -16.81 -38.64
CA PRO A 577 13.12 -17.20 -40.02
C PRO A 577 14.40 -17.66 -40.76
N ILE A 578 14.94 -18.78 -40.30
CA ILE A 578 16.16 -19.38 -40.84
C ILE A 578 16.03 -19.61 -42.37
N GLY A 579 17.02 -19.22 -43.14
CA GLY A 579 17.05 -19.32 -44.58
C GLY A 579 16.27 -18.22 -45.32
N GLN A 580 15.59 -17.35 -44.62
CA GLN A 580 14.84 -16.24 -45.22
C GLN A 580 15.63 -14.93 -45.15
N THR A 581 15.36 -14.02 -46.08
CA THR A 581 15.88 -12.67 -46.08
C THR A 581 14.83 -11.73 -45.48
N ILE A 582 15.23 -10.96 -44.49
CA ILE A 582 14.38 -10.06 -43.69
C ILE A 582 14.91 -8.63 -43.71
N TRP A 583 14.08 -7.71 -43.35
CA TRP A 583 14.46 -6.36 -42.92
C TRP A 583 14.18 -6.17 -41.44
N LEU A 584 14.97 -5.27 -40.80
CA LEU A 584 14.76 -4.83 -39.44
C LEU A 584 14.47 -3.34 -39.40
N ARG A 585 13.52 -2.92 -38.59
CA ARG A 585 13.11 -1.52 -38.40
C ARG A 585 13.10 -1.13 -36.96
N GLY A 586 13.86 -0.10 -36.59
CA GLY A 586 13.99 0.37 -35.23
C GLY A 586 12.80 1.18 -34.73
N PHE A 587 12.87 1.56 -33.48
CA PHE A 587 11.86 2.35 -32.78
C PHE A 587 11.57 3.71 -33.45
N ASN A 588 12.61 4.34 -34.03
CA ASN A 588 12.51 5.58 -34.80
C ASN A 588 11.80 5.41 -36.16
N GLY A 589 11.31 4.21 -36.46
CA GLY A 589 10.67 3.92 -37.72
C GLY A 589 11.60 3.82 -38.95
N GLN A 590 12.93 3.84 -38.76
CA GLN A 590 13.92 3.71 -39.82
C GLN A 590 14.46 2.27 -39.89
N TYR A 591 14.96 1.88 -41.07
CA TYR A 591 15.53 0.56 -41.31
C TYR A 591 16.99 0.49 -40.89
N VAL A 592 17.34 -0.68 -40.36
CA VAL A 592 18.73 -1.05 -40.02
C VAL A 592 19.49 -1.33 -41.29
N SER A 593 20.65 -0.70 -41.44
CA SER A 593 21.56 -0.86 -42.60
C SER A 593 22.88 -1.50 -42.18
N GLY A 594 23.31 -2.49 -42.95
CA GLY A 594 24.61 -3.12 -42.83
C GLY A 594 25.75 -2.26 -43.40
N GLU A 595 25.46 -1.08 -44.00
CA GLU A 595 26.40 -0.12 -44.61
C GLU A 595 27.41 -0.77 -45.55
N ASN A 596 27.01 -1.84 -46.23
CA ASN A 596 27.85 -2.69 -47.08
C ASN A 596 29.14 -3.18 -46.39
N GLY A 597 29.17 -3.16 -45.06
CA GLY A 597 30.31 -3.56 -44.23
C GLY A 597 31.53 -2.61 -44.34
N THR A 598 31.33 -1.36 -44.78
CA THR A 598 32.37 -0.34 -44.90
C THR A 598 32.45 0.59 -43.69
N GLN A 599 31.41 0.66 -42.90
CA GLN A 599 31.31 1.45 -41.67
C GLN A 599 30.43 0.71 -40.66
N ALA A 600 30.28 1.29 -39.46
CA ALA A 600 29.41 0.80 -38.42
C ALA A 600 27.95 0.84 -38.89
N MET A 601 27.14 -0.14 -38.45
CA MET A 601 25.74 -0.25 -38.79
C MET A 601 24.93 0.94 -38.22
N GLN A 602 23.92 1.34 -38.97
CA GLN A 602 23.08 2.49 -38.69
C GLN A 602 21.58 2.08 -38.75
N CYS A 603 20.73 2.78 -37.99
CA CYS A 603 19.28 2.63 -38.08
C CYS A 603 18.64 3.96 -38.57
N THR A 604 18.97 4.36 -39.79
CA THR A 604 18.68 5.70 -40.35
C THR A 604 18.05 5.67 -41.72
N ARG A 605 17.79 4.49 -42.32
CA ARG A 605 17.33 4.39 -43.70
C ARG A 605 15.80 4.45 -43.76
N PRO A 606 15.22 5.28 -44.64
CA PRO A 606 13.77 5.39 -44.80
C PRO A 606 13.16 4.22 -45.59
N VAL A 607 13.94 3.48 -46.31
CA VAL A 607 13.51 2.33 -47.15
C VAL A 607 14.50 1.18 -46.97
N ALA A 608 13.98 -0.06 -46.98
CA ALA A 608 14.82 -1.25 -46.97
C ALA A 608 15.21 -1.59 -48.40
N ASP A 609 16.52 -1.56 -48.69
CA ASP A 609 17.15 -1.92 -49.93
C ASP A 609 18.25 -2.98 -49.73
N ALA A 610 19.17 -3.17 -50.60
CA ALA A 610 20.15 -4.26 -50.53
C ALA A 610 20.98 -4.30 -49.25
N TRP A 611 21.29 -3.13 -48.64
CA TRP A 611 22.06 -3.03 -47.41
C TRP A 611 21.24 -3.21 -46.15
N GLU A 612 19.91 -3.10 -46.23
CA GLU A 612 18.92 -3.25 -45.16
C GLU A 612 18.30 -4.66 -45.17
N ASN A 613 18.70 -5.50 -46.12
CA ASN A 613 18.24 -6.87 -46.23
C ASN A 613 19.25 -7.85 -45.62
N PHE A 614 18.77 -8.65 -44.67
CA PHE A 614 19.55 -9.60 -43.90
C PHE A 614 19.02 -11.02 -44.08
N THR A 615 19.85 -11.94 -44.58
CA THR A 615 19.53 -13.37 -44.54
C THR A 615 19.80 -13.91 -43.16
N VAL A 616 18.82 -14.58 -42.57
CA VAL A 616 18.92 -15.22 -41.26
C VAL A 616 19.46 -16.61 -41.46
N GLU A 617 20.61 -16.92 -40.87
CA GLU A 617 21.26 -18.24 -40.96
C GLU A 617 21.32 -18.91 -39.56
N ASP A 618 21.28 -20.24 -39.56
CA ASP A 618 21.48 -21.01 -38.34
C ASP A 618 22.97 -20.93 -37.93
N ALA A 619 23.21 -20.40 -36.75
CA ALA A 619 24.57 -20.26 -36.21
C ALA A 619 24.90 -21.37 -35.17
N GLY A 620 24.03 -22.38 -35.06
CA GLY A 620 24.17 -23.50 -34.13
C GLY A 620 23.76 -23.13 -32.71
N ASN A 621 23.46 -24.17 -31.90
CA ASN A 621 23.05 -24.00 -30.50
C ASN A 621 21.82 -23.10 -30.28
N GLY A 622 20.85 -23.06 -31.23
CA GLY A 622 19.65 -22.25 -31.16
C GLY A 622 19.88 -20.76 -31.41
N LYS A 623 21.08 -20.38 -31.91
CA LYS A 623 21.41 -18.99 -32.23
C LYS A 623 21.31 -18.72 -33.73
N VAL A 624 21.18 -17.47 -34.10
CA VAL A 624 21.15 -16.99 -35.48
C VAL A 624 22.37 -16.14 -35.81
N ALA A 625 22.70 -16.11 -37.10
CA ALA A 625 23.58 -15.11 -37.68
C ALA A 625 22.83 -14.32 -38.76
N LEU A 626 23.08 -13.05 -38.87
CA LEU A 626 22.49 -12.16 -39.85
C LEU A 626 23.53 -11.82 -40.92
N ARG A 627 23.22 -12.08 -42.21
CA ARG A 627 24.13 -11.83 -43.31
C ARG A 627 23.54 -10.85 -44.32
N SER A 628 24.24 -9.74 -44.55
CA SER A 628 23.93 -8.76 -45.60
C SER A 628 25.15 -8.57 -46.51
N MET A 629 24.94 -8.47 -47.83
CA MET A 629 26.00 -8.26 -48.84
C MET A 629 27.19 -9.23 -48.68
N SER A 630 26.88 -10.52 -48.41
CA SER A 630 27.85 -11.61 -48.16
C SER A 630 28.74 -11.44 -46.90
N LYS A 631 28.38 -10.54 -45.98
CA LYS A 631 29.08 -10.31 -44.71
C LYS A 631 28.14 -10.49 -43.51
N TYR A 632 28.68 -10.94 -42.42
CA TYR A 632 27.92 -11.17 -41.18
C TYR A 632 27.97 -9.96 -40.27
N VAL A 633 26.83 -9.76 -39.60
CA VAL A 633 26.68 -8.80 -38.50
C VAL A 633 27.45 -9.30 -37.29
N SER A 634 28.30 -8.44 -36.74
CA SER A 634 29.07 -8.73 -35.51
C SER A 634 28.68 -7.80 -34.38
N SER A 635 28.41 -8.37 -33.19
CA SER A 635 28.13 -7.62 -31.97
C SER A 635 29.32 -6.80 -31.48
N GLU A 636 30.50 -7.06 -32.04
CA GLU A 636 31.82 -6.51 -31.62
C GLU A 636 32.03 -6.70 -30.10
N ASN A 637 31.38 -7.69 -29.53
CA ASN A 637 31.40 -7.99 -28.10
C ASN A 637 31.00 -6.79 -27.21
N GLY A 638 30.32 -5.80 -27.76
CA GLY A 638 29.95 -4.54 -27.08
C GLY A 638 31.16 -3.58 -26.87
N LEU A 639 32.30 -3.86 -27.41
CA LEU A 639 33.51 -3.04 -27.24
C LEU A 639 33.55 -1.83 -28.18
N GLN A 640 32.82 -1.89 -29.27
CA GLN A 640 32.62 -0.83 -30.24
C GLN A 640 31.27 -0.95 -30.93
N ALA A 641 30.97 -0.05 -31.84
CA ALA A 641 29.74 -0.09 -32.65
C ALA A 641 29.65 -1.37 -33.49
N ILE A 642 28.42 -1.89 -33.65
CA ILE A 642 28.10 -3.09 -34.43
C ILE A 642 28.56 -2.88 -35.89
N THR A 643 29.18 -3.89 -36.49
CA THR A 643 29.57 -3.90 -37.91
C THR A 643 28.92 -5.05 -38.65
N CYS A 644 28.78 -4.93 -39.98
CA CYS A 644 28.39 -6.04 -40.87
C CYS A 644 29.55 -6.34 -41.82
N SER A 645 30.71 -6.74 -41.27
CA SER A 645 31.97 -6.79 -41.98
C SER A 645 32.65 -8.17 -41.98
N ARG A 646 32.14 -9.15 -41.23
CA ARG A 646 32.78 -10.47 -41.04
C ARG A 646 32.44 -11.42 -42.19
N LEU A 647 33.42 -12.26 -42.55
CA LEU A 647 33.25 -13.26 -43.60
C LEU A 647 32.86 -14.64 -43.07
N THR A 648 33.03 -14.88 -41.81
CA THR A 648 32.71 -16.17 -41.13
C THR A 648 31.95 -15.91 -39.82
N ILE A 649 31.18 -16.92 -39.41
CA ILE A 649 30.45 -16.91 -38.12
C ILE A 649 31.42 -17.36 -37.03
N SER A 650 31.68 -16.52 -36.07
CA SER A 650 32.35 -16.78 -34.78
C SER A 650 31.41 -16.40 -33.62
N ASP A 651 31.92 -16.26 -32.41
CA ASP A 651 31.07 -15.98 -31.26
C ASP A 651 30.38 -14.63 -31.33
N TRP A 652 31.02 -13.63 -31.90
CA TRP A 652 30.47 -12.26 -32.02
C TRP A 652 29.38 -12.11 -33.07
N GLU A 653 29.27 -13.06 -34.01
CA GLU A 653 28.28 -13.11 -35.08
C GLU A 653 27.04 -13.96 -34.69
N ARG A 654 27.03 -14.54 -33.47
CA ARG A 654 25.94 -15.38 -32.96
C ARG A 654 25.05 -14.57 -32.06
N PHE A 655 23.77 -14.51 -32.35
CA PHE A 655 22.75 -13.80 -31.59
C PHE A 655 21.64 -14.74 -31.12
N ASP A 656 21.12 -14.51 -29.94
CA ASP A 656 19.82 -15.05 -29.53
C ASP A 656 18.74 -14.24 -30.24
N TRP A 657 17.80 -14.94 -30.88
CA TRP A 657 16.61 -14.35 -31.49
C TRP A 657 15.49 -14.34 -30.47
N ILE A 658 15.10 -13.19 -29.94
CA ILE A 658 14.12 -13.05 -28.89
C ILE A 658 12.89 -12.37 -29.46
N VAL A 659 11.74 -13.03 -29.35
CA VAL A 659 10.45 -12.45 -29.75
C VAL A 659 9.84 -11.75 -28.55
N ASN A 660 9.54 -10.46 -28.70
CA ASN A 660 8.94 -9.62 -27.67
C ASN A 660 7.41 -9.77 -27.66
N ALA A 661 6.77 -9.38 -26.55
CA ALA A 661 5.33 -9.50 -26.38
C ALA A 661 4.46 -8.73 -27.41
N ASP A 662 5.05 -7.71 -28.05
CA ASP A 662 4.44 -6.89 -29.09
C ASP A 662 4.72 -7.37 -30.52
N ASN A 663 5.26 -8.60 -30.68
CA ASN A 663 5.72 -9.20 -31.94
C ASN A 663 6.93 -8.50 -32.60
N THR A 664 7.58 -7.57 -31.93
CA THR A 664 8.91 -7.14 -32.32
C THR A 664 9.95 -8.20 -31.94
N ILE A 665 11.18 -8.07 -32.41
CA ILE A 665 12.28 -8.93 -31.98
C ILE A 665 13.40 -8.13 -31.36
N SER A 666 14.14 -8.81 -30.48
CA SER A 666 15.39 -8.31 -29.92
C SER A 666 16.51 -9.31 -30.20
N LEU A 667 17.71 -8.79 -30.40
CA LEU A 667 18.91 -9.59 -30.63
C LEU A 667 19.84 -9.45 -29.42
N ARG A 668 20.25 -10.58 -28.82
CA ARG A 668 21.21 -10.56 -27.71
C ARG A 668 22.52 -11.17 -28.18
N GLY A 669 23.62 -10.42 -28.04
CA GLY A 669 24.97 -10.84 -28.46
C GLY A 669 25.61 -11.83 -27.48
N ASN A 670 26.78 -12.32 -27.84
CA ASN A 670 27.59 -13.25 -27.06
C ASN A 670 28.04 -12.70 -25.69
N ASN A 671 28.10 -11.37 -25.56
CA ASN A 671 28.38 -10.66 -24.30
C ASN A 671 27.16 -10.61 -23.33
N GLY A 672 26.04 -11.22 -23.70
CA GLY A 672 24.81 -11.22 -22.91
C GLY A 672 24.01 -9.91 -22.96
N LEU A 673 24.44 -8.91 -23.74
CA LEU A 673 23.80 -7.61 -23.88
C LEU A 673 22.99 -7.51 -25.18
N TYR A 674 22.07 -6.54 -25.23
CA TYR A 674 21.13 -6.38 -26.35
C TYR A 674 21.67 -5.39 -27.41
N VAL A 675 21.35 -5.71 -28.67
CA VAL A 675 21.54 -4.80 -29.79
C VAL A 675 20.58 -3.63 -29.69
N SER A 676 21.10 -2.42 -29.78
CA SER A 676 20.32 -1.18 -29.73
C SER A 676 20.44 -0.43 -31.07
N SER A 677 19.28 0.06 -31.54
CA SER A 677 19.21 0.96 -32.71
C SER A 677 19.79 2.34 -32.44
N GLU A 678 20.05 2.67 -31.14
CA GLU A 678 20.44 3.99 -30.67
C GLU A 678 19.54 5.11 -31.24
N ASN A 679 18.26 4.77 -31.52
CA ASN A 679 17.26 5.65 -32.10
C ASN A 679 17.72 6.29 -33.46
N GLY A 680 18.76 5.78 -34.07
CA GLY A 680 19.36 6.36 -35.25
C GLY A 680 20.18 7.64 -35.03
N GLU A 681 20.40 8.03 -33.80
CA GLU A 681 21.19 9.22 -33.44
C GLU A 681 22.70 8.98 -33.49
N GLN A 682 23.10 7.73 -33.39
CA GLN A 682 24.48 7.25 -33.53
C GLN A 682 24.51 5.82 -34.09
N ALA A 683 25.70 5.30 -34.31
CA ALA A 683 25.88 3.93 -34.75
C ALA A 683 25.33 2.93 -33.75
N MET A 684 24.77 1.82 -34.24
CA MET A 684 24.18 0.77 -33.45
C MET A 684 25.20 0.12 -32.49
N THR A 685 24.78 -0.25 -31.31
CA THR A 685 25.64 -0.87 -30.28
C THR A 685 25.05 -2.19 -29.75
N CYS A 686 25.88 -3.03 -29.10
CA CYS A 686 25.45 -4.22 -28.36
C CYS A 686 25.86 -4.10 -26.89
N THR A 687 25.30 -3.07 -26.19
CA THR A 687 25.76 -2.66 -24.88
C THR A 687 24.64 -2.53 -23.86
N ARG A 688 23.38 -2.78 -24.24
CA ARG A 688 22.22 -2.54 -23.37
C ARG A 688 21.90 -3.76 -22.51
N PRO A 689 21.71 -3.60 -21.17
CA PRO A 689 21.42 -4.73 -20.28
C PRO A 689 19.95 -5.16 -20.31
N THR A 690 19.04 -4.33 -20.81
CA THR A 690 17.59 -4.57 -20.85
C THR A 690 16.99 -4.20 -22.19
N ILE A 691 15.88 -4.85 -22.55
CA ILE A 691 15.10 -4.54 -23.75
C ILE A 691 14.17 -3.36 -23.42
N GLN A 692 14.27 -2.30 -24.25
CA GLN A 692 13.37 -1.17 -24.29
C GLN A 692 13.01 -0.86 -25.75
N GLY A 693 12.49 0.33 -26.04
CA GLY A 693 12.11 0.68 -27.42
C GLY A 693 13.25 0.59 -28.43
N TRP A 694 14.46 0.98 -28.07
CA TRP A 694 15.63 1.00 -28.99
C TRP A 694 16.22 -0.39 -29.22
N GLU A 695 15.95 -1.37 -28.39
CA GLU A 695 16.38 -2.77 -28.47
C GLU A 695 15.31 -3.65 -29.11
N SER A 696 14.15 -3.07 -29.46
CA SER A 696 13.00 -3.75 -30.09
C SER A 696 12.88 -3.37 -31.56
N PHE A 697 12.91 -4.38 -32.44
CA PHE A 697 12.87 -4.19 -33.88
C PHE A 697 11.62 -4.81 -34.49
N ASN A 698 10.87 -4.04 -35.28
CA ASN A 698 9.93 -4.60 -36.24
C ASN A 698 10.71 -5.33 -37.34
N TRP A 699 10.14 -6.38 -37.88
CA TRP A 699 10.77 -7.15 -38.93
C TRP A 699 9.77 -7.73 -39.93
N GLY A 700 10.24 -8.08 -41.09
CA GLY A 700 9.41 -8.77 -42.09
C GLY A 700 10.28 -9.43 -43.16
N VAL A 701 9.72 -10.43 -43.84
CA VAL A 701 10.38 -11.20 -44.90
C VAL A 701 10.33 -10.43 -46.20
N VAL A 702 11.46 -10.32 -46.91
CA VAL A 702 11.55 -9.67 -48.20
C VAL A 702 10.88 -10.53 -49.27
N GLY A 703 9.99 -9.96 -50.07
CA GLY A 703 9.37 -10.63 -51.22
C GLY A 703 8.06 -11.41 -50.92
N VAL A 704 7.58 -11.42 -49.69
CA VAL A 704 6.25 -11.99 -49.35
C VAL A 704 5.26 -10.84 -49.20
N ALA A 705 4.39 -10.64 -50.17
CA ALA A 705 3.20 -9.81 -49.96
C ALA A 705 2.34 -10.47 -48.88
N ARG A 706 2.34 -9.97 -47.68
CA ARG A 706 1.34 -10.33 -46.66
C ARG A 706 -0.01 -9.89 -47.17
N LEU A 707 -0.94 -10.81 -47.35
CA LEU A 707 -2.37 -10.52 -47.34
C LEU A 707 -2.62 -9.77 -46.06
N ALA A 708 -3.05 -8.52 -46.19
CA ALA A 708 -3.08 -7.52 -45.18
C ALA A 708 -3.95 -7.91 -43.97
N ALA A 709 -3.35 -8.20 -42.84
CA ALA A 709 -3.83 -7.56 -41.63
C ALA A 709 -3.39 -6.10 -41.74
N ALA A 710 -4.32 -5.17 -41.74
CA ALA A 710 -4.17 -3.78 -42.15
C ALA A 710 -2.85 -3.16 -41.71
N ALA A 711 -2.04 -2.81 -42.72
CA ALA A 711 -0.85 -2.02 -42.52
C ALA A 711 -1.27 -0.67 -41.92
N HIS A 712 -0.80 -0.40 -40.74
CA HIS A 712 -0.77 0.95 -40.22
C HIS A 712 0.29 1.73 -41.00
N VAL A 713 -0.12 2.51 -41.97
CA VAL A 713 0.71 3.46 -42.70
C VAL A 713 1.07 4.59 -41.73
N PRO A 714 2.35 4.94 -41.48
CA PRO A 714 2.67 6.14 -40.73
C PRO A 714 2.55 7.35 -41.65
N GLY A 715 1.43 8.02 -41.56
CA GLY A 715 1.19 9.20 -42.37
C GLY A 715 -0.25 9.67 -42.23
N GLU A 716 -0.63 9.83 -41.03
CA GLU A 716 -1.66 10.66 -40.42
C GLU A 716 -1.70 10.24 -38.96
N ILE A 717 -1.40 11.16 -38.09
CA ILE A 717 -1.82 11.05 -36.71
C ILE A 717 -3.34 10.97 -36.76
N GLN A 718 -3.88 9.76 -36.99
CA GLN A 718 -5.24 9.52 -36.54
C GLN A 718 -5.17 9.73 -35.05
N ALA A 719 -5.72 10.87 -34.61
CA ALA A 719 -5.99 11.15 -33.24
C ALA A 719 -6.54 9.85 -32.64
N THR A 720 -5.72 9.20 -31.80
CA THR A 720 -6.19 8.18 -30.88
C THR A 720 -7.49 8.71 -30.36
N GLU A 721 -8.56 7.92 -30.40
CA GLU A 721 -9.86 8.28 -29.81
C GLU A 721 -9.60 9.00 -28.52
N GLN A 722 -9.69 10.34 -28.53
CA GLN A 722 -9.38 11.14 -27.36
C GLN A 722 -10.48 10.82 -26.37
N GLU A 723 -10.10 10.09 -25.35
CA GLU A 723 -10.94 9.79 -24.20
C GLU A 723 -11.45 11.11 -23.60
N LEU A 724 -12.67 11.08 -23.05
CA LEU A 724 -13.18 12.16 -22.21
C LEU A 724 -12.12 12.54 -21.16
N SER A 725 -11.59 13.74 -21.24
CA SER A 725 -10.66 14.30 -20.26
C SER A 725 -11.39 15.33 -19.42
N VAL A 726 -11.19 15.28 -18.11
CA VAL A 726 -11.76 16.22 -17.15
C VAL A 726 -10.65 16.70 -16.24
N TYR A 727 -10.38 17.99 -16.25
CA TYR A 727 -9.29 18.57 -15.46
C TYR A 727 -9.60 20.00 -15.01
N PRO A 728 -8.99 20.49 -13.90
CA PRO A 728 -8.26 19.71 -12.92
C PRO A 728 -9.18 18.75 -12.14
N ASN A 729 -8.61 17.69 -11.59
CA ASN A 729 -9.30 16.80 -10.67
C ASN A 729 -8.31 16.36 -9.57
N PRO A 730 -8.47 16.78 -8.30
CA PRO A 730 -9.56 17.62 -7.80
C PRO A 730 -9.54 19.06 -8.36
N SER A 731 -10.70 19.70 -8.39
CA SER A 731 -10.89 21.06 -8.88
C SER A 731 -11.37 22.01 -7.76
N VAL A 732 -11.26 23.31 -7.99
CA VAL A 732 -11.78 24.34 -7.08
C VAL A 732 -12.92 25.09 -7.81
N GLY A 733 -14.12 24.55 -7.74
CA GLY A 733 -15.34 25.15 -8.28
C GLY A 733 -15.46 25.20 -9.82
N GLN A 734 -14.45 24.74 -10.58
CA GLN A 734 -14.53 24.72 -12.04
C GLN A 734 -13.72 23.56 -12.64
N ILE A 735 -14.23 22.99 -13.72
CA ILE A 735 -13.57 21.93 -14.48
C ILE A 735 -13.63 22.22 -15.97
N THR A 736 -12.65 21.71 -16.71
CA THR A 736 -12.63 21.69 -18.16
C THR A 736 -12.95 20.29 -18.64
N LEU A 737 -13.97 20.16 -19.47
CA LEU A 737 -14.33 18.93 -20.18
C LEU A 737 -13.69 18.98 -21.57
N LYS A 738 -12.96 17.95 -21.95
CA LYS A 738 -12.45 17.80 -23.32
C LYS A 738 -12.89 16.46 -23.88
N VAL A 739 -13.45 16.49 -25.09
CA VAL A 739 -13.94 15.29 -25.82
C VAL A 739 -13.30 15.21 -27.19
N GLY A 740 -13.06 14.02 -27.67
CA GLY A 740 -12.45 13.79 -28.98
C GLY A 740 -13.41 14.03 -30.16
N LYS A 741 -14.71 13.92 -29.92
CA LYS A 741 -15.78 14.16 -30.88
C LYS A 741 -16.95 14.87 -30.17
N PRO A 742 -17.77 15.65 -30.89
CA PRO A 742 -18.98 16.24 -30.31
C PRO A 742 -19.84 15.19 -29.62
N SER A 743 -20.09 15.35 -28.32
CA SER A 743 -20.76 14.35 -27.51
C SER A 743 -21.60 14.98 -26.42
N HIS A 744 -22.70 14.32 -26.06
CA HIS A 744 -23.50 14.78 -24.93
C HIS A 744 -22.88 14.36 -23.62
N VAL A 745 -22.62 15.34 -22.75
CA VAL A 745 -22.02 15.13 -21.42
C VAL A 745 -23.01 15.53 -20.34
N GLU A 746 -23.17 14.70 -19.34
CA GLU A 746 -23.98 14.95 -18.16
C GLU A 746 -23.11 14.84 -16.91
N ILE A 747 -23.21 15.82 -15.97
CA ILE A 747 -22.55 15.82 -14.67
C ILE A 747 -23.62 15.74 -13.59
N ARG A 748 -23.52 14.73 -12.73
CA ARG A 748 -24.41 14.52 -11.60
C ARG A 748 -23.67 14.54 -10.26
N SER A 749 -24.26 15.14 -9.26
CA SER A 749 -23.83 15.02 -7.87
C SER A 749 -23.99 13.59 -7.39
N VAL A 750 -22.98 13.06 -6.71
CA VAL A 750 -23.04 11.72 -6.10
C VAL A 750 -23.88 11.75 -4.81
N ALA A 751 -23.98 12.89 -4.16
CA ALA A 751 -24.65 13.03 -2.86
C ALA A 751 -26.18 12.92 -2.97
N ASP A 752 -26.79 13.52 -4.01
CA ASP A 752 -28.23 13.62 -4.17
C ASP A 752 -28.74 13.23 -5.57
N GLY A 753 -27.85 12.86 -6.48
CA GLY A 753 -28.18 12.48 -7.86
C GLY A 753 -28.57 13.65 -8.75
N SER A 754 -28.53 14.91 -8.27
CA SER A 754 -28.93 16.08 -9.06
C SER A 754 -28.00 16.30 -10.25
N THR A 755 -28.57 16.71 -11.40
CA THR A 755 -27.78 17.06 -12.58
C THR A 755 -27.34 18.52 -12.47
N VAL A 756 -26.03 18.74 -12.44
CA VAL A 756 -25.40 20.07 -12.33
C VAL A 756 -24.94 20.61 -13.69
N PHE A 757 -24.79 19.75 -14.66
CA PHE A 757 -24.52 20.11 -16.06
C PHE A 757 -25.08 19.03 -16.99
N SER A 758 -25.70 19.45 -18.09
CA SER A 758 -26.10 18.58 -19.21
C SER A 758 -26.04 19.36 -20.48
N GLY A 759 -25.25 18.92 -21.45
CA GLY A 759 -25.10 19.61 -22.72
C GLY A 759 -24.16 18.94 -23.70
N GLU A 760 -24.17 19.44 -24.95
CA GLU A 760 -23.26 19.00 -25.97
C GLU A 760 -21.90 19.68 -25.83
N VAL A 761 -20.84 18.88 -25.74
CA VAL A 761 -19.45 19.32 -25.74
C VAL A 761 -18.84 19.00 -27.09
N LYS A 762 -18.35 20.00 -27.82
CA LYS A 762 -17.84 19.83 -29.21
C LYS A 762 -16.36 19.48 -29.22
N GLU A 763 -15.56 20.17 -28.44
CA GLU A 763 -14.13 19.90 -28.25
C GLU A 763 -13.76 20.14 -26.78
N THR A 764 -14.01 21.32 -26.26
CA THR A 764 -13.67 21.71 -24.90
C THR A 764 -14.76 22.60 -24.32
N THR A 765 -15.19 22.32 -23.13
CA THR A 765 -16.19 23.13 -22.38
C THR A 765 -15.72 23.36 -20.96
N LEU A 766 -15.78 24.61 -20.50
CA LEU A 766 -15.50 24.98 -19.12
C LEU A 766 -16.81 25.02 -18.32
N VAL A 767 -16.92 24.17 -17.30
CA VAL A 767 -18.04 24.18 -16.34
C VAL A 767 -17.58 24.91 -15.09
N LYS A 768 -18.29 25.97 -14.69
CA LYS A 768 -17.99 26.84 -13.55
C LYS A 768 -19.05 26.68 -12.45
N ASN A 769 -18.70 27.16 -11.26
CA ASN A 769 -19.60 27.22 -10.10
C ASN A 769 -20.12 25.87 -9.63
N LEU A 770 -19.29 24.82 -9.73
CA LEU A 770 -19.60 23.53 -9.12
C LEU A 770 -19.40 23.66 -7.61
N PRO A 771 -20.42 23.36 -6.80
CA PRO A 771 -20.24 23.23 -5.35
C PRO A 771 -19.21 22.20 -4.97
N ALA A 772 -18.61 22.34 -3.77
CA ALA A 772 -17.74 21.31 -3.24
C ALA A 772 -18.49 19.97 -3.13
N GLY A 773 -17.89 18.89 -3.63
CA GLY A 773 -18.55 17.58 -3.65
C GLY A 773 -17.93 16.60 -4.64
N ILE A 774 -18.53 15.42 -4.71
CA ILE A 774 -18.16 14.37 -5.66
C ILE A 774 -19.21 14.30 -6.75
N TYR A 775 -18.74 14.22 -8.00
CA TYR A 775 -19.59 14.20 -9.18
C TYR A 775 -19.23 13.04 -10.11
N THR A 776 -20.21 12.55 -10.84
CA THR A 776 -20.01 11.67 -11.99
C THR A 776 -20.17 12.46 -13.27
N VAL A 777 -19.20 12.35 -14.18
CA VAL A 777 -19.26 12.90 -15.54
C VAL A 777 -19.53 11.76 -16.50
N THR A 778 -20.68 11.76 -17.13
CA THR A 778 -21.13 10.72 -18.06
C THR A 778 -21.12 11.25 -19.50
N LEU A 779 -20.41 10.56 -20.38
CA LEU A 779 -20.38 10.80 -21.82
C LEU A 779 -21.22 9.74 -22.50
N LYS A 780 -22.14 10.14 -23.39
CA LYS A 780 -22.93 9.22 -24.20
C LYS A 780 -22.58 9.39 -25.68
N GLU A 781 -22.14 8.31 -26.31
CA GLU A 781 -21.78 8.21 -27.71
C GLU A 781 -22.58 7.04 -28.35
N GLY A 782 -23.75 7.30 -28.90
CA GLY A 782 -24.65 6.24 -29.38
C GLY A 782 -24.98 5.25 -28.25
N ASN A 783 -24.66 3.97 -28.44
CA ASN A 783 -24.90 2.94 -27.44
C ASN A 783 -23.75 2.77 -26.41
N ARG A 784 -22.71 3.57 -26.49
CA ARG A 784 -21.59 3.52 -25.53
C ARG A 784 -21.74 4.63 -24.50
N THR A 785 -21.53 4.28 -23.24
CA THR A 785 -21.52 5.22 -22.12
C THR A 785 -20.18 5.15 -21.42
N ARG A 786 -19.52 6.30 -21.24
CA ARG A 786 -18.28 6.42 -20.45
C ARG A 786 -18.55 7.26 -19.21
N VAL A 787 -18.01 6.88 -18.07
CA VAL A 787 -18.20 7.59 -16.80
C VAL A 787 -16.86 7.92 -16.19
N ARG A 788 -16.70 9.16 -15.74
CA ARG A 788 -15.55 9.61 -14.92
C ARG A 788 -16.07 10.19 -13.61
N ARG A 789 -15.34 9.96 -12.55
CA ARG A 789 -15.62 10.56 -11.24
C ARG A 789 -14.69 11.73 -11.01
N ILE A 790 -15.21 12.83 -10.49
CA ILE A 790 -14.44 14.03 -10.18
C ILE A 790 -14.73 14.48 -8.75
N VAL A 791 -13.78 15.18 -8.17
CA VAL A 791 -13.88 15.79 -6.85
C VAL A 791 -13.74 17.30 -7.01
N VAL A 792 -14.68 18.04 -6.47
CA VAL A 792 -14.60 19.51 -6.35
C VAL A 792 -14.31 19.82 -4.89
N ALA A 793 -13.13 20.34 -4.64
CA ALA A 793 -12.70 20.75 -3.30
C ALA A 793 -13.44 22.01 -2.84
N PRO A 794 -13.59 22.21 -1.53
CA PRO A 794 -14.24 23.41 -0.96
C PRO A 794 -13.54 24.70 -1.35
#